data_4a3a49edbc1f2e8bea9103960baad004
#
_entry.id   4a3a49edbc1f2e8bea9103960baad004
#
_cell.length_a   1.000
_cell.length_b   1.000
_cell.length_c   1.000
_cell.angle_alpha   90.00
_cell.angle_beta   90.00
_cell.angle_gamma   90.00
#
_symmetry.space_group_name_H-M   'P 1'
#
loop_
_entity.id
_entity.type
_entity.pdbx_description
1 polymer ?
#
loop_
_entity_poly.entity_id
_entity_poly.type
_entity_poly.pdbx_seq_one_letter_code
_entity_poly.pdbx_strand_id
1 'polypeptide(L)'
;MTTLHFSGFPRVGAFRELKFAQEKYWRKEISEQELLAVAKDLREKNWKHQAAANADYVAVGDFTFYDHILDLQVATGAIPARFGFDSQNLSLEQFFQLARGNKDQFAIEMTKWFDTNYHYLVPEFHADTEFKANAKHYVQQLQEAQALGLKAKPTIVGPLTFLWVGKEKGAVEFDRLSLLPKLLPVYVEILNALVEAGAEWIQIDEPALAVDLPKEWVEAYKDVYATLSKVNAKILLSTYFGSVAEHAALLKSLPVDGLHIDLVRAPEQLDAFADYDKVLSAGVIDGRNIWRANLNKVLETVEPLQAKLGDRLWISSSCSLLHTPFDLSVEEKLKANKPDLYSWLAFTLQKTQELRVLKAALNEGRDSVAEELAASQAAADSRANSSEIHRADVAKRLADLPANADQRKSPFADRIKAQQAWLNLPLLPTTNIGSFPQTTEIRQARAAFKKGELSAADYEAAMKKEIALVVEEQEKLDLDVLVHGEAERNDMVEYFGELLSGFAFTQYGWVQSYGSRCVKPPIIFGDVSRPEAMTVAWSTYAQSLTKRPMKGMLTGPVTILQWSFVRNDIPRSTVCKQIALALNDEVLDLEKAGIKVIQIDEPAIREGLPLKRADWDIYLNWAGESFRLSSTGCEDSTQIHTHMCYSEFNDILPAIAAMDADVITIETSRSDMELLTAFGEFKYPNDIGPGVYDIHSPRVPTEAEVEHLLRKAIEVVPVERLWVNPDCGLKTRGWKETLEQLQVMMNVTHKLRAELAK
;
A
#
# COMPACT_ATOMS: atom_id res chain seq x y z
N MET A 1 -29.04 17.36 18.66
CA MET A 1 -27.78 16.78 19.21
C MET A 1 -26.97 16.15 18.09
N THR A 2 -25.65 16.34 18.11
CA THR A 2 -24.74 15.75 17.12
C THR A 2 -24.66 14.24 17.32
N THR A 3 -24.76 13.49 16.23
CA THR A 3 -24.71 12.02 16.18
C THR A 3 -23.28 11.56 15.89
N LEU A 4 -22.82 10.51 16.55
CA LEU A 4 -21.56 9.81 16.29
C LEU A 4 -21.83 8.46 15.64
N HIS A 5 -21.17 8.21 14.54
CA HIS A 5 -21.19 6.90 13.89
C HIS A 5 -19.78 6.51 13.39
N PHE A 6 -19.62 5.25 13.00
CA PHE A 6 -18.39 4.73 12.41
C PHE A 6 -18.65 4.21 11.00
N SER A 7 -17.67 4.37 10.14
CA SER A 7 -17.71 3.89 8.74
C SER A 7 -17.16 2.48 8.57
N GLY A 8 -16.39 2.00 9.52
CA GLY A 8 -15.79 0.67 9.52
C GLY A 8 -14.68 0.57 10.56
N PHE A 9 -14.22 -0.65 10.81
CA PHE A 9 -13.33 -0.96 11.92
C PHE A 9 -12.27 -2.00 11.51
N PRO A 10 -11.10 -2.08 12.18
CA PRO A 10 -10.11 -3.13 11.91
C PRO A 10 -10.69 -4.52 12.18
N ARG A 11 -10.27 -5.52 11.41
CA ARG A 11 -10.87 -6.86 11.39
C ARG A 11 -9.99 -7.92 12.03
N VAL A 12 -8.68 -7.71 12.01
CA VAL A 12 -7.71 -8.76 12.35
C VAL A 12 -7.51 -8.98 13.84
N GLY A 13 -7.99 -8.05 14.68
CA GLY A 13 -7.78 -8.06 16.13
C GLY A 13 -6.47 -7.35 16.56
N ALA A 14 -6.37 -7.01 17.85
CA ALA A 14 -5.21 -6.30 18.41
C ALA A 14 -3.88 -7.07 18.24
N PHE A 15 -3.96 -8.40 18.28
CA PHE A 15 -2.82 -9.30 18.16
C PHE A 15 -2.92 -10.21 16.94
N ARG A 16 -3.65 -9.79 15.92
CA ARG A 16 -3.89 -10.54 14.67
C ARG A 16 -4.57 -11.89 14.88
N GLU A 17 -5.51 -11.97 15.80
CA GLU A 17 -6.22 -13.21 16.17
C GLU A 17 -6.90 -13.85 14.95
N LEU A 18 -7.55 -13.04 14.11
CA LEU A 18 -8.19 -13.53 12.90
C LEU A 18 -7.19 -14.14 11.91
N LYS A 19 -6.04 -13.46 11.72
CA LYS A 19 -4.96 -13.96 10.85
C LYS A 19 -4.53 -15.36 11.25
N PHE A 20 -4.20 -15.55 12.52
CA PHE A 20 -3.70 -16.85 12.99
C PHE A 20 -4.77 -17.93 12.97
N ALA A 21 -6.02 -17.59 13.27
CA ALA A 21 -7.14 -18.52 13.15
C ALA A 21 -7.38 -18.95 11.70
N GLN A 22 -7.36 -18.02 10.75
CA GLN A 22 -7.48 -18.33 9.32
C GLN A 22 -6.36 -19.23 8.82
N GLU A 23 -5.13 -18.94 9.16
CA GLU A 23 -3.98 -19.73 8.73
C GLU A 23 -4.00 -21.15 9.34
N LYS A 24 -4.44 -21.29 10.59
CA LYS A 24 -4.68 -22.61 11.20
C LYS A 24 -5.80 -23.38 10.50
N TYR A 25 -6.89 -22.70 10.16
CA TYR A 25 -7.99 -23.30 9.39
C TYR A 25 -7.50 -23.80 8.02
N TRP A 26 -6.74 -23.00 7.29
CA TRP A 26 -6.19 -23.40 5.99
C TRP A 26 -5.24 -24.59 6.08
N ARG A 27 -4.51 -24.73 7.19
CA ARG A 27 -3.67 -25.90 7.49
C ARG A 27 -4.44 -27.07 8.11
N LYS A 28 -5.76 -26.94 8.27
CA LYS A 28 -6.65 -27.93 8.89
C LYS A 28 -6.30 -28.25 10.35
N GLU A 29 -5.72 -27.30 11.06
CA GLU A 29 -5.39 -27.37 12.49
C GLU A 29 -6.58 -27.03 13.38
N ILE A 30 -7.53 -26.23 12.90
CA ILE A 30 -8.79 -25.92 13.56
C ILE A 30 -9.96 -26.14 12.62
N SER A 31 -11.16 -26.34 13.20
CA SER A 31 -12.41 -26.51 12.47
C SER A 31 -12.98 -25.17 11.97
N GLU A 32 -13.92 -25.23 11.04
CA GLU A 32 -14.70 -24.06 10.61
C GLU A 32 -15.44 -23.40 11.78
N GLN A 33 -16.01 -24.18 12.67
CA GLN A 33 -16.72 -23.66 13.85
C GLN A 33 -15.80 -22.86 14.78
N GLU A 34 -14.56 -23.30 14.98
CA GLU A 34 -13.56 -22.59 15.77
C GLU A 34 -13.19 -21.26 15.11
N LEU A 35 -13.00 -21.25 13.78
CA LEU A 35 -12.74 -20.00 13.04
C LEU A 35 -13.92 -19.04 13.12
N LEU A 36 -15.14 -19.52 12.93
CA LEU A 36 -16.35 -18.72 13.04
C LEU A 36 -16.54 -18.13 14.44
N ALA A 37 -16.17 -18.87 15.49
CA ALA A 37 -16.21 -18.40 16.87
C ALA A 37 -15.22 -17.24 17.12
N VAL A 38 -14.00 -17.34 16.61
CA VAL A 38 -12.99 -16.26 16.68
C VAL A 38 -13.52 -15.00 15.99
N ALA A 39 -14.05 -15.14 14.79
CA ALA A 39 -14.61 -14.03 14.03
C ALA A 39 -15.79 -13.35 14.74
N LYS A 40 -16.69 -14.14 15.31
CA LYS A 40 -17.82 -13.61 16.09
C LYS A 40 -17.36 -12.84 17.33
N ASP A 41 -16.40 -13.37 18.07
CA ASP A 41 -15.82 -12.70 19.23
C ASP A 41 -15.17 -11.35 18.86
N LEU A 42 -14.44 -11.31 17.75
CA LEU A 42 -13.85 -10.07 17.25
C LEU A 42 -14.90 -9.03 16.84
N ARG A 43 -15.96 -9.44 16.12
CA ARG A 43 -17.06 -8.53 15.77
C ARG A 43 -17.73 -7.94 17.01
N GLU A 44 -18.05 -8.80 17.98
CA GLU A 44 -18.68 -8.38 19.23
C GLU A 44 -17.80 -7.38 20.01
N LYS A 45 -16.51 -7.65 20.13
CA LYS A 45 -15.54 -6.74 20.75
C LYS A 45 -15.47 -5.39 20.02
N ASN A 46 -15.41 -5.42 18.69
CA ASN A 46 -15.37 -4.21 17.88
C ASN A 46 -16.62 -3.34 18.09
N TRP A 47 -17.79 -3.94 18.12
CA TRP A 47 -19.04 -3.19 18.38
C TRP A 47 -19.12 -2.66 19.81
N LYS A 48 -18.63 -3.41 20.80
CA LYS A 48 -18.55 -2.95 22.18
C LYS A 48 -17.60 -1.75 22.33
N HIS A 49 -16.49 -1.73 21.63
CA HIS A 49 -15.59 -0.56 21.60
C HIS A 49 -16.27 0.67 21.00
N GLN A 50 -17.01 0.52 19.91
CA GLN A 50 -17.78 1.61 19.32
C GLN A 50 -18.87 2.11 20.27
N ALA A 51 -19.61 1.21 20.89
CA ALA A 51 -20.63 1.55 21.88
C ALA A 51 -20.04 2.26 23.12
N ALA A 52 -18.87 1.83 23.60
CA ALA A 52 -18.14 2.47 24.70
C ALA A 52 -17.69 3.90 24.37
N ALA A 53 -17.55 4.23 23.09
CA ALA A 53 -17.30 5.59 22.61
C ALA A 53 -18.60 6.43 22.47
N ASN A 54 -19.73 5.96 22.96
CA ASN A 54 -21.03 6.62 22.79
C ASN A 54 -21.49 6.74 21.33
N ALA A 55 -21.14 5.79 20.48
CA ALA A 55 -21.66 5.74 19.12
C ALA A 55 -23.18 5.59 19.14
N ASP A 56 -23.86 6.41 18.34
CA ASP A 56 -25.32 6.27 18.13
C ASP A 56 -25.63 5.09 17.19
N TYR A 57 -24.71 4.82 16.27
CA TYR A 57 -24.75 3.67 15.36
C TYR A 57 -23.39 2.99 15.31
N VAL A 58 -23.34 1.68 15.55
CA VAL A 58 -22.16 0.87 15.29
C VAL A 58 -22.15 0.41 13.82
N ALA A 59 -20.97 0.28 13.23
CA ALA A 59 -20.82 -0.19 11.85
C ALA A 59 -20.92 -1.72 11.79
N VAL A 60 -21.75 -2.25 10.90
CA VAL A 60 -21.88 -3.67 10.60
C VAL A 60 -21.78 -3.94 9.11
N GLY A 61 -21.45 -5.18 8.73
CA GLY A 61 -21.31 -5.57 7.33
C GLY A 61 -19.89 -5.36 6.77
N ASP A 62 -19.05 -4.60 7.47
CA ASP A 62 -17.67 -4.30 7.09
C ASP A 62 -16.66 -5.40 7.48
N PHE A 63 -17.02 -6.27 8.43
CA PHE A 63 -16.17 -7.40 8.80
C PHE A 63 -16.17 -8.46 7.68
N THR A 64 -14.99 -8.96 7.35
CA THR A 64 -14.80 -10.00 6.33
C THR A 64 -13.74 -11.01 6.76
N PHE A 65 -13.84 -12.22 6.24
CA PHE A 65 -12.79 -13.23 6.38
C PHE A 65 -11.61 -13.00 5.42
N TYR A 66 -11.78 -12.20 4.38
CA TYR A 66 -10.70 -11.96 3.43
C TYR A 66 -10.70 -10.55 2.87
N ASP A 67 -11.76 -10.16 2.15
CA ASP A 67 -11.91 -8.87 1.50
C ASP A 67 -13.38 -8.49 1.35
N HIS A 68 -13.72 -7.23 1.65
CA HIS A 68 -15.10 -6.73 1.59
C HIS A 68 -15.68 -6.66 0.17
N ILE A 69 -14.84 -6.52 -0.86
CA ILE A 69 -15.30 -6.59 -2.27
C ILE A 69 -15.58 -8.05 -2.66
N LEU A 70 -14.84 -9.01 -2.12
CA LEU A 70 -15.18 -10.42 -2.31
C LEU A 70 -16.52 -10.77 -1.68
N ASP A 71 -16.80 -10.28 -0.47
CA ASP A 71 -18.13 -10.44 0.15
C ASP A 71 -19.24 -9.84 -0.72
N LEU A 72 -18.97 -8.69 -1.34
CA LEU A 72 -19.93 -8.06 -2.26
C LEU A 72 -20.10 -8.84 -3.57
N GLN A 73 -19.04 -9.45 -4.10
CA GLN A 73 -19.14 -10.37 -5.24
C GLN A 73 -20.06 -11.54 -4.91
N VAL A 74 -19.95 -12.11 -3.71
CA VAL A 74 -20.86 -13.17 -3.25
C VAL A 74 -22.28 -12.64 -3.08
N ALA A 75 -22.44 -11.48 -2.44
CA ALA A 75 -23.75 -10.87 -2.18
C ALA A 75 -24.52 -10.49 -3.45
N THR A 76 -23.81 -10.17 -4.52
CA THR A 76 -24.40 -9.83 -5.82
C THR A 76 -24.44 -10.99 -6.83
N GLY A 77 -23.87 -12.14 -6.48
CA GLY A 77 -23.75 -13.29 -7.36
C GLY A 77 -22.69 -13.14 -8.46
N ALA A 78 -21.83 -12.13 -8.36
CA ALA A 78 -20.80 -11.80 -9.35
C ALA A 78 -19.47 -12.53 -9.12
N ILE A 79 -19.49 -13.73 -8.58
CA ILE A 79 -18.29 -14.57 -8.44
C ILE A 79 -17.88 -15.13 -9.82
N PRO A 80 -16.56 -15.31 -10.09
CA PRO A 80 -16.11 -15.77 -11.39
C PRO A 80 -16.66 -17.14 -11.76
N ALA A 81 -17.35 -17.23 -12.91
CA ALA A 81 -17.97 -18.47 -13.40
C ALA A 81 -16.97 -19.63 -13.59
N ARG A 82 -15.69 -19.32 -13.82
CA ARG A 82 -14.62 -20.32 -14.00
C ARG A 82 -14.42 -21.24 -12.78
N PHE A 83 -14.84 -20.83 -11.59
CA PHE A 83 -14.81 -21.69 -10.40
C PHE A 83 -15.96 -22.68 -10.32
N GLY A 84 -17.07 -22.43 -11.00
CA GLY A 84 -18.26 -23.32 -11.00
C GLY A 84 -19.01 -23.35 -9.66
N PHE A 85 -18.85 -22.31 -8.81
CA PHE A 85 -19.47 -22.25 -7.49
C PHE A 85 -20.84 -21.56 -7.54
N ASP A 86 -21.73 -21.95 -6.61
CA ASP A 86 -23.03 -21.30 -6.41
C ASP A 86 -22.94 -20.23 -5.33
N SER A 87 -23.10 -18.97 -5.69
CA SER A 87 -23.06 -17.83 -4.77
C SER A 87 -24.12 -17.87 -3.66
N GLN A 88 -25.21 -18.61 -3.88
CA GLN A 88 -26.30 -18.74 -2.89
C GLN A 88 -25.98 -19.73 -1.78
N ASN A 89 -25.11 -20.71 -2.05
CA ASN A 89 -24.72 -21.79 -1.15
C ASN A 89 -23.20 -21.94 -1.05
N LEU A 90 -22.48 -20.84 -1.09
CA LEU A 90 -21.01 -20.83 -1.03
C LEU A 90 -20.54 -21.25 0.36
N SER A 91 -19.69 -22.29 0.43
CA SER A 91 -19.03 -22.66 1.67
C SER A 91 -17.86 -21.70 2.00
N LEU A 92 -17.45 -21.67 3.26
CA LEU A 92 -16.29 -20.87 3.68
C LEU A 92 -15.01 -21.34 2.98
N GLU A 93 -14.85 -22.64 2.75
CA GLU A 93 -13.73 -23.19 2.00
C GLU A 93 -13.72 -22.68 0.55
N GLN A 94 -14.87 -22.69 -0.12
CA GLN A 94 -15.01 -22.14 -1.47
C GLN A 94 -14.74 -20.63 -1.51
N PHE A 95 -15.19 -19.89 -0.50
CA PHE A 95 -14.89 -18.47 -0.35
C PHE A 95 -13.38 -18.22 -0.33
N PHE A 96 -12.62 -18.98 0.44
CA PHE A 96 -11.17 -18.88 0.45
C PHE A 96 -10.50 -19.37 -0.84
N GLN A 97 -11.10 -20.32 -1.54
CA GLN A 97 -10.60 -20.75 -2.86
C GLN A 97 -10.73 -19.65 -3.91
N LEU A 98 -11.79 -18.84 -3.88
CA LEU A 98 -11.89 -17.65 -4.75
C LEU A 98 -10.68 -16.71 -4.53
N ALA A 99 -10.33 -16.50 -3.27
CA ALA A 99 -9.25 -15.58 -2.90
C ALA A 99 -7.84 -16.13 -3.13
N ARG A 100 -7.65 -17.43 -2.98
CA ARG A 100 -6.33 -18.08 -2.96
C ARG A 100 -6.07 -19.00 -4.14
N GLY A 101 -7.09 -19.26 -4.94
CA GLY A 101 -7.07 -20.28 -5.98
C GLY A 101 -7.18 -21.70 -5.41
N ASN A 102 -7.30 -22.65 -6.30
CA ASN A 102 -7.29 -24.07 -6.02
C ASN A 102 -6.48 -24.83 -7.09
N LYS A 103 -6.51 -26.19 -7.06
CA LYS A 103 -5.76 -26.99 -8.03
C LYS A 103 -6.15 -26.79 -9.49
N ASP A 104 -7.38 -26.32 -9.74
CA ASP A 104 -7.96 -26.20 -11.08
C ASP A 104 -8.04 -24.74 -11.57
N GLN A 105 -8.05 -23.78 -10.64
CA GLN A 105 -8.23 -22.36 -10.93
C GLN A 105 -7.25 -21.50 -10.15
N PHE A 106 -6.68 -20.51 -10.82
CA PHE A 106 -5.89 -19.48 -10.14
C PHE A 106 -6.77 -18.50 -9.36
N ALA A 107 -6.21 -17.86 -8.37
CA ALA A 107 -6.88 -16.85 -7.53
C ALA A 107 -7.45 -15.70 -8.37
N ILE A 108 -8.48 -15.03 -7.83
CA ILE A 108 -8.93 -13.75 -8.37
C ILE A 108 -7.78 -12.73 -8.27
N GLU A 109 -7.65 -11.89 -9.29
CA GLU A 109 -6.67 -10.80 -9.31
C GLU A 109 -6.86 -9.87 -8.12
N MET A 110 -5.75 -9.41 -7.54
CA MET A 110 -5.75 -8.51 -6.41
C MET A 110 -5.06 -7.20 -6.77
N THR A 111 -5.64 -6.07 -6.33
CA THR A 111 -5.05 -4.76 -6.51
C THR A 111 -5.35 -3.84 -5.32
N LYS A 112 -4.73 -2.67 -5.28
CA LYS A 112 -4.92 -1.71 -4.18
C LYS A 112 -6.34 -1.12 -4.16
N TRP A 113 -6.87 -0.99 -2.95
CA TRP A 113 -8.08 -0.23 -2.68
C TRP A 113 -7.76 1.26 -2.72
N PHE A 114 -7.98 1.88 -3.89
CA PHE A 114 -7.63 3.26 -4.18
C PHE A 114 -6.13 3.54 -3.90
N ASP A 115 -5.79 4.59 -3.18
CA ASP A 115 -4.43 4.94 -2.81
C ASP A 115 -4.00 4.41 -1.42
N THR A 116 -4.71 3.41 -0.90
CA THR A 116 -4.41 2.77 0.40
C THR A 116 -3.43 1.61 0.25
N ASN A 117 -2.92 1.10 1.37
CA ASN A 117 -2.15 -0.15 1.40
C ASN A 117 -3.02 -1.41 1.50
N TYR A 118 -4.33 -1.24 1.64
CA TYR A 118 -5.29 -2.35 1.62
C TYR A 118 -5.56 -2.78 0.17
N HIS A 119 -5.63 -4.09 -0.05
CA HIS A 119 -5.88 -4.69 -1.36
C HIS A 119 -7.23 -5.41 -1.37
N TYR A 120 -7.88 -5.37 -2.51
CA TYR A 120 -9.14 -6.05 -2.74
C TYR A 120 -9.04 -7.01 -3.93
N LEU A 121 -9.95 -7.98 -3.98
CA LEU A 121 -10.08 -8.93 -5.09
C LEU A 121 -10.95 -8.34 -6.18
N VAL A 122 -10.39 -8.24 -7.40
CA VAL A 122 -10.99 -7.53 -8.52
C VAL A 122 -12.16 -8.32 -9.10
N PRO A 123 -13.40 -7.80 -9.10
CA PRO A 123 -14.51 -8.44 -9.77
C PRO A 123 -14.24 -8.69 -11.27
N GLU A 124 -14.55 -9.90 -11.73
CA GLU A 124 -14.41 -10.30 -13.13
C GLU A 124 -15.78 -10.18 -13.81
N PHE A 125 -15.97 -9.17 -14.67
CA PHE A 125 -17.20 -8.97 -15.38
C PHE A 125 -17.10 -9.46 -16.83
N HIS A 126 -18.14 -10.11 -17.29
CA HIS A 126 -18.34 -10.52 -18.69
C HIS A 126 -19.56 -9.82 -19.25
N ALA A 127 -19.67 -9.70 -20.58
CA ALA A 127 -20.82 -9.06 -21.22
C ALA A 127 -22.16 -9.72 -20.87
N ASP A 128 -22.14 -11.01 -20.57
CA ASP A 128 -23.28 -11.82 -20.17
C ASP A 128 -23.39 -12.07 -18.66
N THR A 129 -22.62 -11.35 -17.84
CA THR A 129 -22.69 -11.48 -16.38
C THR A 129 -24.12 -11.29 -15.87
N GLU A 130 -24.60 -12.24 -15.08
CA GLU A 130 -25.86 -12.19 -14.37
C GLU A 130 -25.60 -11.99 -12.86
N PHE A 131 -26.52 -11.31 -12.20
CA PHE A 131 -26.44 -11.03 -10.78
C PHE A 131 -27.59 -11.70 -10.04
N LYS A 132 -27.34 -12.07 -8.78
CA LYS A 132 -28.33 -12.68 -7.91
C LYS A 132 -28.07 -12.30 -6.47
N ALA A 133 -29.06 -11.75 -5.78
CA ALA A 133 -28.93 -11.25 -4.42
C ALA A 133 -28.68 -12.38 -3.41
N ASN A 134 -27.72 -12.14 -2.50
CA ASN A 134 -27.48 -12.91 -1.30
C ASN A 134 -27.07 -11.98 -0.17
N ALA A 135 -28.04 -11.55 0.65
CA ALA A 135 -27.83 -10.58 1.71
C ALA A 135 -27.32 -11.19 3.03
N LYS A 136 -27.09 -12.50 3.10
CA LYS A 136 -26.78 -13.22 4.36
C LYS A 136 -25.65 -12.59 5.15
N HIS A 137 -24.57 -12.22 4.51
CA HIS A 137 -23.40 -11.60 5.16
C HIS A 137 -23.77 -10.34 5.95
N TYR A 138 -24.50 -9.43 5.33
CA TYR A 138 -24.89 -8.15 5.94
C TYR A 138 -25.99 -8.32 6.97
N VAL A 139 -27.00 -9.13 6.68
CA VAL A 139 -28.13 -9.41 7.58
C VAL A 139 -27.66 -10.09 8.86
N GLN A 140 -26.75 -11.06 8.76
CA GLN A 140 -26.21 -11.77 9.93
C GLN A 140 -25.50 -10.80 10.88
N GLN A 141 -24.64 -9.93 10.36
CA GLN A 141 -23.91 -8.98 11.21
C GLN A 141 -24.84 -7.94 11.84
N LEU A 142 -25.85 -7.48 11.10
CA LEU A 142 -26.87 -6.60 11.65
C LEU A 142 -27.60 -7.25 12.83
N GLN A 143 -28.06 -8.48 12.66
CA GLN A 143 -28.78 -9.24 13.70
C GLN A 143 -27.91 -9.56 14.91
N GLU A 144 -26.64 -9.89 14.70
CA GLU A 144 -25.69 -10.12 15.79
C GLU A 144 -25.49 -8.86 16.65
N ALA A 145 -25.35 -7.69 16.04
CA ALA A 145 -25.23 -6.42 16.78
C ALA A 145 -26.53 -6.04 17.51
N GLN A 146 -27.68 -6.24 16.87
CA GLN A 146 -29.00 -6.01 17.48
C GLN A 146 -29.24 -6.92 18.69
N ALA A 147 -28.78 -8.17 18.64
CA ALA A 147 -28.86 -9.10 19.74
C ALA A 147 -28.09 -8.63 21.00
N LEU A 148 -27.07 -7.76 20.80
CA LEU A 148 -26.37 -7.09 21.90
C LEU A 148 -27.05 -5.82 22.39
N GLY A 149 -28.23 -5.48 21.88
CA GLY A 149 -28.96 -4.26 22.20
C GLY A 149 -28.39 -2.99 21.56
N LEU A 150 -27.58 -3.13 20.53
CA LEU A 150 -26.92 -2.01 19.84
C LEU A 150 -27.72 -1.57 18.61
N LYS A 151 -27.77 -0.25 18.39
CA LYS A 151 -28.21 0.30 17.11
C LYS A 151 -27.07 0.14 16.10
N ALA A 152 -27.34 -0.52 15.02
CA ALA A 152 -26.36 -0.85 14.01
C ALA A 152 -26.73 -0.24 12.65
N LYS A 153 -25.72 0.22 11.94
CA LYS A 153 -25.83 0.78 10.60
C LYS A 153 -25.04 -0.09 9.63
N PRO A 154 -25.73 -0.86 8.76
CA PRO A 154 -25.05 -1.63 7.71
C PRO A 154 -24.27 -0.71 6.78
N THR A 155 -23.08 -1.17 6.40
CA THR A 155 -22.20 -0.51 5.43
C THR A 155 -22.00 -1.45 4.23
N ILE A 156 -22.26 -0.95 3.04
CA ILE A 156 -22.09 -1.67 1.77
C ILE A 156 -21.47 -0.75 0.73
N VAL A 157 -20.53 -1.27 -0.07
CA VAL A 157 -20.00 -0.52 -1.21
C VAL A 157 -21.09 -0.37 -2.26
N GLY A 158 -21.23 0.83 -2.82
CA GLY A 158 -22.26 1.16 -3.78
C GLY A 158 -22.05 0.52 -5.15
N PRO A 159 -23.14 0.42 -5.97
CA PRO A 159 -23.10 -0.29 -7.25
C PRO A 159 -22.15 0.35 -8.27
N LEU A 160 -22.01 1.66 -8.27
CA LEU A 160 -21.12 2.34 -9.21
C LEU A 160 -19.66 2.13 -8.84
N THR A 161 -19.29 2.23 -7.56
CA THR A 161 -17.93 1.88 -7.12
C THR A 161 -17.64 0.40 -7.35
N PHE A 162 -18.61 -0.49 -7.10
CA PHE A 162 -18.44 -1.93 -7.34
C PHE A 162 -18.13 -2.24 -8.81
N LEU A 163 -18.86 -1.65 -9.75
CA LEU A 163 -18.55 -1.79 -11.17
C LEU A 163 -17.22 -1.14 -11.54
N TRP A 164 -16.94 0.05 -10.97
CA TRP A 164 -15.71 0.77 -11.26
C TRP A 164 -14.44 -0.01 -10.90
N VAL A 165 -14.44 -0.67 -9.76
CA VAL A 165 -13.27 -1.44 -9.28
C VAL A 165 -13.14 -2.82 -9.90
N GLY A 166 -14.09 -3.25 -10.73
CA GLY A 166 -14.02 -4.48 -11.51
C GLY A 166 -13.30 -4.30 -12.84
N LYS A 167 -13.12 -5.41 -13.56
CA LYS A 167 -12.52 -5.45 -14.89
C LYS A 167 -13.37 -6.27 -15.85
N GLU A 168 -13.45 -5.81 -17.10
CA GLU A 168 -14.01 -6.57 -18.19
C GLU A 168 -13.11 -7.76 -18.53
N LYS A 169 -13.70 -8.93 -18.73
CA LYS A 169 -13.04 -10.19 -19.10
C LYS A 169 -13.76 -10.84 -20.28
N GLY A 170 -13.05 -11.71 -20.98
CA GLY A 170 -13.56 -12.45 -22.12
C GLY A 170 -13.23 -11.80 -23.46
N ALA A 171 -13.67 -12.44 -24.55
CA ALA A 171 -13.35 -12.01 -25.92
C ALA A 171 -14.29 -10.92 -26.48
N VAL A 172 -15.42 -10.67 -25.80
CA VAL A 172 -16.40 -9.66 -26.20
C VAL A 172 -16.04 -8.34 -25.51
N GLU A 173 -15.77 -7.31 -26.32
CA GLU A 173 -15.55 -5.96 -25.81
C GLU A 173 -16.87 -5.34 -25.37
N PHE A 174 -16.92 -4.77 -24.18
CA PHE A 174 -18.09 -4.09 -23.61
C PHE A 174 -17.64 -3.10 -22.52
N ASP A 175 -18.50 -2.17 -22.15
CA ASP A 175 -18.31 -1.31 -20.99
C ASP A 175 -19.04 -1.92 -19.79
N ARG A 176 -18.33 -2.14 -18.67
CA ARG A 176 -18.93 -2.70 -17.45
C ARG A 176 -20.06 -1.85 -16.86
N LEU A 177 -20.10 -0.54 -17.16
CA LEU A 177 -21.22 0.31 -16.76
C LEU A 177 -22.56 -0.19 -17.38
N SER A 178 -22.52 -0.85 -18.53
CA SER A 178 -23.70 -1.43 -19.19
C SER A 178 -24.39 -2.55 -18.39
N LEU A 179 -23.70 -3.09 -17.38
CA LEU A 179 -24.24 -4.09 -16.45
C LEU A 179 -25.13 -3.49 -15.36
N LEU A 180 -25.11 -2.17 -15.18
CA LEU A 180 -25.85 -1.47 -14.14
C LEU A 180 -27.34 -1.80 -14.11
N PRO A 181 -28.09 -1.88 -15.23
CA PRO A 181 -29.50 -2.25 -15.23
C PRO A 181 -29.80 -3.65 -14.67
N LYS A 182 -28.85 -4.57 -14.77
CA LYS A 182 -28.95 -5.92 -14.20
C LYS A 182 -28.53 -5.94 -12.71
N LEU A 183 -27.56 -5.13 -12.33
CA LEU A 183 -27.04 -5.08 -10.97
C LEU A 183 -27.98 -4.34 -10.01
N LEU A 184 -28.55 -3.24 -10.44
CA LEU A 184 -29.33 -2.35 -9.58
C LEU A 184 -30.53 -3.03 -8.88
N PRO A 185 -31.34 -3.88 -9.56
CA PRO A 185 -32.40 -4.64 -8.89
C PRO A 185 -31.88 -5.54 -7.76
N VAL A 186 -30.68 -6.10 -7.92
CA VAL A 186 -30.05 -6.97 -6.91
C VAL A 186 -29.65 -6.16 -5.67
N TYR A 187 -29.15 -4.94 -5.84
CA TYR A 187 -28.93 -4.03 -4.73
C TYR A 187 -30.22 -3.69 -3.99
N VAL A 188 -31.31 -3.45 -4.71
CA VAL A 188 -32.64 -3.20 -4.09
C VAL A 188 -33.08 -4.40 -3.24
N GLU A 189 -32.89 -5.63 -3.71
CA GLU A 189 -33.19 -6.84 -2.94
C GLU A 189 -32.34 -6.94 -1.67
N ILE A 190 -31.03 -6.66 -1.77
CA ILE A 190 -30.12 -6.68 -0.60
C ILE A 190 -30.54 -5.62 0.42
N LEU A 191 -30.82 -4.39 -0.03
CA LEU A 191 -31.24 -3.31 0.85
C LEU A 191 -32.61 -3.61 1.51
N ASN A 192 -33.56 -4.18 0.77
CA ASN A 192 -34.84 -4.61 1.34
C ASN A 192 -34.68 -5.71 2.40
N ALA A 193 -33.76 -6.66 2.18
CA ALA A 193 -33.45 -7.67 3.19
C ALA A 193 -32.88 -7.05 4.49
N LEU A 194 -32.09 -5.99 4.37
CA LEU A 194 -31.59 -5.23 5.52
C LEU A 194 -32.72 -4.46 6.22
N VAL A 195 -33.64 -3.88 5.46
CA VAL A 195 -34.85 -3.21 6.02
C VAL A 195 -35.71 -4.22 6.78
N GLU A 196 -35.96 -5.39 6.22
CA GLU A 196 -36.71 -6.46 6.88
C GLU A 196 -36.02 -6.95 8.16
N ALA A 197 -34.68 -6.92 8.20
CA ALA A 197 -33.88 -7.22 9.38
C ALA A 197 -33.83 -6.06 10.41
N GLY A 198 -34.48 -4.92 10.11
CA GLY A 198 -34.60 -3.79 11.04
C GLY A 198 -33.58 -2.70 10.88
N ALA A 199 -32.91 -2.58 9.73
CA ALA A 199 -32.02 -1.46 9.47
C ALA A 199 -32.78 -0.14 9.36
N GLU A 200 -32.44 0.84 10.18
CA GLU A 200 -32.97 2.22 10.13
C GLU A 200 -32.20 3.08 9.14
N TRP A 201 -30.88 3.03 9.23
CA TRP A 201 -29.93 3.65 8.30
C TRP A 201 -29.10 2.61 7.60
N ILE A 202 -28.80 2.86 6.33
CA ILE A 202 -27.84 2.07 5.53
C ILE A 202 -26.82 3.04 4.95
N GLN A 203 -25.55 2.77 5.19
CA GLN A 203 -24.44 3.50 4.56
C GLN A 203 -24.05 2.83 3.27
N ILE A 204 -24.02 3.62 2.19
CA ILE A 204 -23.57 3.18 0.86
C ILE A 204 -22.32 3.94 0.51
N ASP A 205 -21.20 3.22 0.35
CA ASP A 205 -19.88 3.80 0.10
C ASP A 205 -19.62 3.95 -1.39
N GLU A 206 -19.37 5.18 -1.82
CA GLU A 206 -19.06 5.51 -3.21
C GLU A 206 -17.72 6.28 -3.33
N PRO A 207 -16.59 5.70 -2.88
CA PRO A 207 -15.29 6.36 -2.97
C PRO A 207 -14.82 6.58 -4.40
N ALA A 208 -15.39 5.91 -5.40
CA ALA A 208 -15.12 6.18 -6.81
C ALA A 208 -15.40 7.64 -7.21
N LEU A 209 -16.26 8.36 -6.49
CA LEU A 209 -16.48 9.79 -6.70
C LEU A 209 -15.24 10.67 -6.45
N ALA A 210 -14.26 10.15 -5.71
CA ALA A 210 -13.01 10.87 -5.43
C ALA A 210 -11.94 10.71 -6.52
N VAL A 211 -12.17 9.86 -7.53
CA VAL A 211 -11.28 9.72 -8.70
C VAL A 211 -11.88 10.44 -9.91
N ASP A 212 -11.13 10.46 -11.01
CA ASP A 212 -11.62 11.01 -12.28
C ASP A 212 -12.55 10.01 -12.96
N LEU A 213 -13.86 10.20 -12.79
CA LEU A 213 -14.87 9.38 -13.45
C LEU A 213 -15.24 9.96 -14.83
N PRO A 214 -15.44 9.12 -15.86
CA PRO A 214 -16.08 9.54 -17.10
C PRO A 214 -17.46 10.13 -16.84
N LYS A 215 -17.90 11.03 -17.72
CA LYS A 215 -19.17 11.74 -17.57
C LYS A 215 -20.37 10.82 -17.41
N GLU A 216 -20.42 9.75 -18.17
CA GLU A 216 -21.49 8.75 -18.14
C GLU A 216 -21.62 8.06 -16.77
N TRP A 217 -20.49 7.80 -16.12
CA TRP A 217 -20.44 7.27 -14.76
C TRP A 217 -20.99 8.26 -13.74
N VAL A 218 -20.62 9.53 -13.84
CA VAL A 218 -21.13 10.57 -12.95
C VAL A 218 -22.63 10.77 -13.11
N GLU A 219 -23.12 10.80 -14.34
CA GLU A 219 -24.55 10.95 -14.65
C GLU A 219 -25.39 9.78 -14.11
N ALA A 220 -24.84 8.58 -14.09
CA ALA A 220 -25.52 7.37 -13.59
C ALA A 220 -25.93 7.46 -12.12
N TYR A 221 -25.26 8.26 -11.31
CA TYR A 221 -25.60 8.45 -9.89
C TYR A 221 -27.05 8.91 -9.67
N LYS A 222 -27.61 9.75 -10.56
CA LYS A 222 -28.98 10.23 -10.44
C LYS A 222 -29.99 9.09 -10.46
N ASP A 223 -29.91 8.23 -11.46
CA ASP A 223 -30.87 7.12 -11.63
C ASP A 223 -30.66 6.03 -10.60
N VAL A 224 -29.41 5.77 -10.24
CA VAL A 224 -29.05 4.78 -9.21
C VAL A 224 -29.67 5.17 -7.87
N TYR A 225 -29.40 6.38 -7.41
CA TYR A 225 -29.88 6.81 -6.09
C TYR A 225 -31.35 7.19 -6.08
N ALA A 226 -31.94 7.59 -7.19
CA ALA A 226 -33.40 7.68 -7.33
C ALA A 226 -34.10 6.31 -7.16
N THR A 227 -33.42 5.23 -7.49
CA THR A 227 -33.90 3.86 -7.31
C THR A 227 -33.66 3.34 -5.90
N LEU A 228 -32.42 3.46 -5.40
CA LEU A 228 -32.03 2.94 -4.09
C LEU A 228 -32.74 3.66 -2.93
N SER A 229 -33.03 4.95 -3.08
CA SER A 229 -33.73 5.72 -2.04
C SER A 229 -35.22 5.38 -1.88
N LYS A 230 -35.77 4.50 -2.72
CA LYS A 230 -37.15 4.01 -2.58
C LYS A 230 -37.31 2.92 -1.51
N VAL A 231 -36.20 2.33 -1.03
CA VAL A 231 -36.25 1.39 0.09
C VAL A 231 -36.69 2.10 1.38
N ASN A 232 -37.35 1.38 2.25
CA ASN A 232 -37.85 1.95 3.51
C ASN A 232 -36.77 2.02 4.60
N ALA A 233 -35.65 2.63 4.28
CA ALA A 233 -34.57 2.98 5.21
C ALA A 233 -33.96 4.32 4.78
N LYS A 234 -33.30 4.99 5.70
CA LYS A 234 -32.53 6.21 5.42
C LYS A 234 -31.17 5.82 4.82
N ILE A 235 -30.76 6.50 3.76
CA ILE A 235 -29.50 6.26 3.05
C ILE A 235 -28.50 7.35 3.39
N LEU A 236 -27.33 6.92 3.91
CA LEU A 236 -26.14 7.75 4.03
C LEU A 236 -25.20 7.40 2.88
N LEU A 237 -25.05 8.33 1.93
CA LEU A 237 -24.06 8.22 0.87
C LEU A 237 -22.70 8.64 1.41
N SER A 238 -21.72 7.74 1.40
CA SER A 238 -20.42 8.00 1.98
C SER A 238 -19.34 8.14 0.90
N THR A 239 -18.60 9.24 0.96
CA THR A 239 -17.44 9.51 0.11
C THR A 239 -16.21 9.70 0.99
N TYR A 240 -15.05 9.29 0.52
CA TYR A 240 -13.80 9.44 1.26
C TYR A 240 -12.59 9.33 0.33
N PHE A 241 -11.41 9.53 0.89
CA PHE A 241 -10.08 9.53 0.26
C PHE A 241 -9.73 10.79 -0.54
N GLY A 242 -10.67 11.66 -0.81
CA GLY A 242 -10.41 12.89 -1.55
C GLY A 242 -11.61 13.81 -1.61
N SER A 243 -11.46 14.92 -2.32
CA SER A 243 -12.52 15.90 -2.55
C SER A 243 -13.54 15.39 -3.57
N VAL A 244 -14.81 15.64 -3.26
CA VAL A 244 -15.93 15.45 -4.18
C VAL A 244 -16.64 16.78 -4.47
N ALA A 245 -15.99 17.90 -4.18
CA ALA A 245 -16.57 19.25 -4.37
C ALA A 245 -16.97 19.54 -5.82
N GLU A 246 -16.26 18.99 -6.79
CA GLU A 246 -16.62 19.10 -8.22
C GLU A 246 -18.00 18.49 -8.55
N HIS A 247 -18.47 17.55 -7.71
CA HIS A 247 -19.77 16.89 -7.84
C HIS A 247 -20.81 17.43 -6.85
N ALA A 248 -20.55 18.58 -6.19
CA ALA A 248 -21.42 19.11 -5.13
C ALA A 248 -22.87 19.33 -5.60
N ALA A 249 -23.06 19.90 -6.79
CA ALA A 249 -24.40 20.11 -7.35
C ALA A 249 -25.16 18.79 -7.55
N LEU A 250 -24.49 17.77 -8.06
CA LEU A 250 -25.06 16.43 -8.21
C LEU A 250 -25.41 15.85 -6.84
N LEU A 251 -24.45 15.79 -5.92
CA LEU A 251 -24.61 15.16 -4.60
C LEU A 251 -25.73 15.81 -3.78
N LYS A 252 -25.85 17.15 -3.83
CA LYS A 252 -26.94 17.88 -3.18
C LYS A 252 -28.32 17.55 -3.79
N SER A 253 -28.37 17.17 -5.06
CA SER A 253 -29.61 16.85 -5.76
C SER A 253 -30.10 15.42 -5.55
N LEU A 254 -29.23 14.53 -5.05
CA LEU A 254 -29.59 13.13 -4.87
C LEU A 254 -30.60 12.95 -3.74
N PRO A 255 -31.60 12.04 -3.89
CA PRO A 255 -32.66 11.83 -2.90
C PRO A 255 -32.20 10.91 -1.75
N VAL A 256 -30.97 11.07 -1.29
CA VAL A 256 -30.43 10.39 -0.11
C VAL A 256 -30.72 11.20 1.16
N ASP A 257 -30.63 10.59 2.32
CA ASP A 257 -30.97 11.24 3.61
C ASP A 257 -29.76 11.89 4.27
N GLY A 258 -28.57 11.53 3.85
CA GLY A 258 -27.33 12.08 4.36
C GLY A 258 -26.17 11.88 3.41
N LEU A 259 -25.11 12.67 3.60
CA LEU A 259 -23.86 12.65 2.87
C LEU A 259 -22.69 12.67 3.86
N HIS A 260 -21.73 11.76 3.71
CA HIS A 260 -20.47 11.79 4.42
C HIS A 260 -19.36 12.31 3.51
N ILE A 261 -18.55 13.23 4.03
CA ILE A 261 -17.39 13.82 3.34
C ILE A 261 -16.14 13.70 4.20
N ASP A 262 -15.00 13.47 3.53
CA ASP A 262 -13.67 13.35 4.16
C ASP A 262 -13.05 14.74 4.31
N LEU A 263 -13.11 15.29 5.52
CA LEU A 263 -12.54 16.62 5.83
C LEU A 263 -11.09 16.55 6.32
N VAL A 264 -10.49 15.38 6.35
CA VAL A 264 -9.06 15.21 6.65
C VAL A 264 -8.24 15.28 5.36
N ARG A 265 -8.64 14.51 4.34
CA ARG A 265 -7.98 14.52 3.03
C ARG A 265 -8.28 15.77 2.22
N ALA A 266 -9.47 16.31 2.35
CA ALA A 266 -9.93 17.44 1.58
C ALA A 266 -10.76 18.40 2.44
N PRO A 267 -10.13 19.10 3.41
CA PRO A 267 -10.85 20.03 4.29
C PRO A 267 -11.49 21.21 3.53
N GLU A 268 -10.92 21.58 2.38
CA GLU A 268 -11.41 22.68 1.52
C GLU A 268 -12.79 22.39 0.91
N GLN A 269 -13.20 21.13 0.79
CA GLN A 269 -14.51 20.78 0.25
C GLN A 269 -15.68 21.18 1.18
N LEU A 270 -15.39 21.52 2.44
CA LEU A 270 -16.43 21.93 3.38
C LEU A 270 -17.25 23.10 2.88
N ASP A 271 -16.63 24.08 2.21
CA ASP A 271 -17.31 25.25 1.68
C ASP A 271 -18.41 24.87 0.65
N ALA A 272 -18.21 23.77 -0.07
CA ALA A 272 -19.19 23.28 -1.04
C ALA A 272 -20.40 22.59 -0.39
N PHE A 273 -20.28 22.12 0.85
CA PHE A 273 -21.30 21.31 1.53
C PHE A 273 -21.84 21.88 2.84
N ALA A 274 -21.29 22.99 3.32
CA ALA A 274 -21.69 23.58 4.60
C ALA A 274 -23.17 24.05 4.65
N ASP A 275 -23.82 24.18 3.51
CA ASP A 275 -25.24 24.52 3.36
C ASP A 275 -26.13 23.32 3.04
N TYR A 276 -25.60 22.09 3.15
CA TYR A 276 -26.35 20.87 2.87
C TYR A 276 -27.62 20.79 3.71
N ASP A 277 -28.76 20.52 3.08
CA ASP A 277 -30.08 20.62 3.71
C ASP A 277 -30.53 19.34 4.42
N LYS A 278 -29.75 18.27 4.35
CA LYS A 278 -29.98 16.99 5.00
C LYS A 278 -28.85 16.68 5.99
N VAL A 279 -28.72 15.44 6.41
CA VAL A 279 -27.63 15.02 7.32
C VAL A 279 -26.28 15.16 6.62
N LEU A 280 -25.38 15.93 7.24
CA LEU A 280 -23.99 16.00 6.85
C LEU A 280 -23.13 15.29 7.87
N SER A 281 -22.49 14.22 7.46
CA SER A 281 -21.51 13.50 8.25
C SER A 281 -20.11 14.04 7.95
N ALA A 282 -19.52 14.71 8.93
CA ALA A 282 -18.19 15.28 8.86
C ALA A 282 -17.15 14.26 9.31
N GLY A 283 -16.34 13.77 8.39
CA GLY A 283 -15.20 12.90 8.65
C GLY A 283 -14.00 13.72 9.12
N VAL A 284 -13.87 13.93 10.43
CA VAL A 284 -12.92 14.89 11.02
C VAL A 284 -11.76 14.26 11.77
N ILE A 285 -11.79 12.96 11.99
CA ILE A 285 -10.69 12.21 12.60
C ILE A 285 -10.07 11.31 11.52
N ASP A 286 -8.76 11.39 11.37
CA ASP A 286 -8.01 10.70 10.32
C ASP A 286 -8.11 9.17 10.47
N GLY A 287 -8.76 8.51 9.53
CA GLY A 287 -8.88 7.06 9.46
C GLY A 287 -7.69 6.35 8.79
N ARG A 288 -6.69 7.08 8.32
CA ARG A 288 -5.57 6.52 7.54
C ARG A 288 -4.20 6.75 8.14
N ASN A 289 -4.08 7.62 9.14
CA ASN A 289 -2.82 7.92 9.79
C ASN A 289 -2.96 7.74 11.31
N ILE A 290 -1.85 7.81 12.03
CA ILE A 290 -1.74 7.42 13.42
C ILE A 290 -1.53 8.58 14.39
N TRP A 291 -1.66 9.81 13.92
CA TRP A 291 -1.41 10.99 14.75
C TRP A 291 -2.62 11.34 15.60
N ARG A 292 -2.34 11.69 16.85
CA ARG A 292 -3.34 12.25 17.76
C ARG A 292 -3.85 13.56 17.23
N ALA A 293 -5.16 13.71 17.14
CA ALA A 293 -5.79 14.94 16.70
C ALA A 293 -5.65 16.06 17.74
N ASN A 294 -5.51 17.30 17.28
CA ASN A 294 -5.75 18.45 18.14
C ASN A 294 -7.26 18.72 18.17
N LEU A 295 -7.92 18.26 19.22
CA LEU A 295 -9.37 18.32 19.33
C LEU A 295 -9.91 19.74 19.42
N ASN A 296 -9.15 20.70 19.96
CA ASN A 296 -9.53 22.11 19.95
C ASN A 296 -9.64 22.66 18.54
N LYS A 297 -8.69 22.32 17.66
CA LYS A 297 -8.74 22.70 16.23
C LYS A 297 -9.89 22.03 15.49
N VAL A 298 -10.18 20.77 15.79
CA VAL A 298 -11.33 20.08 15.20
C VAL A 298 -12.63 20.78 15.61
N LEU A 299 -12.76 21.16 16.89
CA LEU A 299 -13.93 21.90 17.38
C LEU A 299 -14.11 23.27 16.71
N GLU A 300 -13.01 23.96 16.36
CA GLU A 300 -13.09 25.22 15.59
C GLU A 300 -13.79 25.02 14.23
N THR A 301 -13.71 23.83 13.65
CA THR A 301 -14.40 23.48 12.40
C THR A 301 -15.84 23.03 12.64
N VAL A 302 -16.07 22.14 13.62
CA VAL A 302 -17.38 21.47 13.78
C VAL A 302 -18.39 22.26 14.61
N GLU A 303 -17.97 23.13 15.52
CA GLU A 303 -18.89 23.99 16.28
C GLU A 303 -19.68 24.95 15.39
N PRO A 304 -19.06 25.67 14.43
CA PRO A 304 -19.82 26.48 13.45
C PRO A 304 -20.75 25.62 12.59
N LEU A 305 -20.37 24.40 12.24
CA LEU A 305 -21.24 23.48 11.52
C LEU A 305 -22.44 23.06 12.35
N GLN A 306 -22.23 22.75 13.64
CA GLN A 306 -23.32 22.40 14.55
C GLN A 306 -24.30 23.57 14.72
N ALA A 307 -23.80 24.80 14.86
CA ALA A 307 -24.63 25.99 14.95
C ALA A 307 -25.53 26.16 13.73
N LYS A 308 -25.04 25.79 12.54
CA LYS A 308 -25.75 25.88 11.26
C LYS A 308 -26.67 24.68 10.99
N LEU A 309 -26.23 23.47 11.27
CA LEU A 309 -26.89 22.23 10.89
C LEU A 309 -27.75 21.65 12.02
N GLY A 310 -27.47 22.00 13.28
CA GLY A 310 -28.17 21.43 14.45
C GLY A 310 -27.98 19.90 14.53
N ASP A 311 -29.08 19.17 14.63
CA ASP A 311 -29.12 17.71 14.72
C ASP A 311 -28.82 17.00 13.38
N ARG A 312 -28.71 17.74 12.29
CA ARG A 312 -28.26 17.23 11.00
C ARG A 312 -26.75 17.07 10.92
N LEU A 313 -25.98 17.58 11.88
CA LEU A 313 -24.55 17.33 11.95
C LEU A 313 -24.30 15.94 12.56
N TRP A 314 -23.62 15.10 11.81
CA TRP A 314 -23.01 13.86 12.29
C TRP A 314 -21.49 13.97 12.25
N ILE A 315 -20.80 13.25 13.11
CA ILE A 315 -19.34 13.17 13.13
C ILE A 315 -18.88 11.72 13.03
N SER A 316 -17.74 11.52 12.38
CA SER A 316 -17.12 10.22 12.19
C SER A 316 -15.63 10.37 11.91
N SER A 317 -14.92 9.23 11.79
CA SER A 317 -13.63 9.19 11.12
C SER A 317 -13.77 9.54 9.64
N SER A 318 -12.67 9.97 9.02
CA SER A 318 -12.63 10.38 7.61
C SER A 318 -13.04 9.26 6.65
N CYS A 319 -12.65 8.03 6.99
CA CYS A 319 -12.99 6.78 6.32
C CYS A 319 -13.02 5.65 7.35
N SER A 320 -13.13 4.40 6.90
CA SER A 320 -12.99 3.24 7.79
C SER A 320 -11.68 3.28 8.58
N LEU A 321 -11.75 2.96 9.86
CA LEU A 321 -10.57 2.79 10.72
C LEU A 321 -9.76 1.53 10.41
N LEU A 322 -10.17 0.75 9.43
CA LEU A 322 -9.43 -0.42 8.90
C LEU A 322 -7.95 -0.12 8.64
N HIS A 323 -7.62 1.10 8.22
CA HIS A 323 -6.28 1.51 7.80
C HIS A 323 -5.37 1.92 8.96
N THR A 324 -5.85 1.86 10.20
CA THR A 324 -5.07 2.21 11.40
C THR A 324 -4.82 0.98 12.26
N PRO A 325 -3.69 0.92 12.99
CA PRO A 325 -3.46 -0.11 13.99
C PRO A 325 -4.54 -0.07 15.07
N PHE A 326 -4.76 -1.18 15.75
CA PHE A 326 -5.93 -1.36 16.61
C PHE A 326 -5.85 -0.58 17.94
N ASP A 327 -4.78 -0.79 18.73
CA ASP A 327 -4.69 -0.26 20.09
C ASP A 327 -3.28 0.18 20.44
N LEU A 328 -3.11 1.46 20.73
CA LEU A 328 -1.84 2.03 21.17
C LEU A 328 -1.45 1.59 22.60
N SER A 329 -2.43 1.27 23.45
CA SER A 329 -2.18 0.96 24.87
C SER A 329 -1.32 -0.28 25.07
N VAL A 330 -1.26 -1.19 24.09
CA VAL A 330 -0.42 -2.39 24.13
C VAL A 330 1.05 -2.13 23.75
N GLU A 331 1.38 -0.91 23.32
CA GLU A 331 2.73 -0.50 22.93
C GLU A 331 3.58 -0.05 24.14
N GLU A 332 3.74 -0.93 25.11
CA GLU A 332 4.45 -0.60 26.36
C GLU A 332 5.91 -0.25 26.14
N LYS A 333 6.59 -0.91 25.22
CA LYS A 333 7.99 -0.59 24.89
C LYS A 333 8.13 0.79 24.27
N LEU A 334 7.23 1.17 23.39
CA LEU A 334 7.22 2.52 22.80
C LEU A 334 6.95 3.57 23.87
N LYS A 335 6.00 3.32 24.76
CA LYS A 335 5.68 4.19 25.89
C LYS A 335 6.86 4.39 26.84
N ALA A 336 7.60 3.32 27.12
CA ALA A 336 8.76 3.37 28.01
C ALA A 336 9.96 4.06 27.37
N ASN A 337 10.23 3.80 26.10
CA ASN A 337 11.44 4.27 25.41
C ASN A 337 11.27 5.64 24.75
N LYS A 338 10.07 5.98 24.30
CA LYS A 338 9.72 7.23 23.60
C LYS A 338 8.37 7.77 24.10
N PRO A 339 8.27 8.20 25.37
CA PRO A 339 7.01 8.64 25.97
C PRO A 339 6.39 9.85 25.26
N ASP A 340 7.21 10.76 24.77
CA ASP A 340 6.73 11.93 24.03
C ASP A 340 6.07 11.49 22.72
N LEU A 341 6.73 10.67 21.91
CA LEU A 341 6.16 10.12 20.68
C LEU A 341 4.86 9.36 20.96
N TYR A 342 4.85 8.50 21.99
CA TYR A 342 3.64 7.77 22.40
C TYR A 342 2.47 8.72 22.65
N SER A 343 2.72 9.88 23.28
CA SER A 343 1.69 10.89 23.55
C SER A 343 1.13 11.57 22.29
N TRP A 344 1.87 11.53 21.19
CA TRP A 344 1.46 12.12 19.89
C TRP A 344 0.67 11.19 18.99
N LEU A 345 0.50 9.92 19.40
CA LEU A 345 -0.14 8.88 18.59
C LEU A 345 -1.58 8.61 19.02
N ALA A 346 -2.38 8.16 18.06
CA ALA A 346 -3.71 7.63 18.27
C ALA A 346 -3.95 6.51 17.26
N PHE A 347 -4.21 5.29 17.77
CA PHE A 347 -4.65 4.15 16.98
C PHE A 347 -6.19 4.05 17.00
N THR A 348 -6.77 3.00 16.46
CA THR A 348 -8.22 2.87 16.32
C THR A 348 -8.97 3.16 17.63
N LEU A 349 -8.62 2.49 18.73
CA LEU A 349 -9.32 2.68 20.01
C LEU A 349 -9.16 4.09 20.57
N GLN A 350 -7.98 4.71 20.41
CA GLN A 350 -7.75 6.08 20.84
C GLN A 350 -8.55 7.07 19.97
N LYS A 351 -8.69 6.81 18.67
CA LYS A 351 -9.51 7.62 17.77
C LYS A 351 -11.00 7.52 18.08
N THR A 352 -11.48 6.38 18.54
CA THR A 352 -12.87 6.26 19.03
C THR A 352 -13.10 7.16 20.25
N GLN A 353 -12.11 7.29 21.14
CA GLN A 353 -12.20 8.18 22.29
C GLN A 353 -12.11 9.65 21.90
N GLU A 354 -11.31 10.00 20.90
CA GLU A 354 -11.30 11.35 20.34
C GLU A 354 -12.69 11.76 19.81
N LEU A 355 -13.35 10.88 19.10
CA LEU A 355 -14.72 11.09 18.61
C LEU A 355 -15.74 11.20 19.75
N ARG A 356 -15.60 10.39 20.82
CA ARG A 356 -16.42 10.51 22.04
C ARG A 356 -16.29 11.88 22.67
N VAL A 357 -15.07 12.39 22.82
CA VAL A 357 -14.78 13.71 23.36
C VAL A 357 -15.40 14.82 22.51
N LEU A 358 -15.27 14.73 21.19
CA LEU A 358 -15.89 15.70 20.28
C LEU A 358 -17.41 15.71 20.39
N LYS A 359 -18.05 14.53 20.44
CA LYS A 359 -19.49 14.41 20.63
C LYS A 359 -19.94 15.05 21.95
N ALA A 360 -19.25 14.76 23.06
CA ALA A 360 -19.55 15.33 24.37
C ALA A 360 -19.38 16.87 24.38
N ALA A 361 -18.29 17.38 23.82
CA ALA A 361 -18.04 18.80 23.70
C ALA A 361 -19.16 19.52 22.92
N LEU A 362 -19.62 18.93 21.81
CA LEU A 362 -20.68 19.49 20.98
C LEU A 362 -22.07 19.44 21.64
N ASN A 363 -22.38 18.38 22.39
CA ASN A 363 -23.69 18.17 22.95
C ASN A 363 -23.84 18.69 24.39
N GLU A 364 -22.76 18.71 25.19
CA GLU A 364 -22.76 19.05 26.61
C GLU A 364 -21.88 20.28 26.92
N GLY A 365 -21.12 20.77 25.93
CA GLY A 365 -20.19 21.88 26.08
C GLY A 365 -18.76 21.42 26.39
N ARG A 366 -17.78 22.27 26.06
CA ARG A 366 -16.34 21.99 26.23
C ARG A 366 -15.95 21.69 27.69
N ASP A 367 -16.66 22.28 28.67
CA ASP A 367 -16.35 22.08 30.07
C ASP A 367 -16.58 20.62 30.53
N SER A 368 -17.48 19.88 29.88
CA SER A 368 -17.73 18.47 30.17
C SER A 368 -16.55 17.55 29.89
N VAL A 369 -15.61 17.99 29.04
CA VAL A 369 -14.40 17.26 28.59
C VAL A 369 -13.15 18.13 28.67
N ALA A 370 -13.10 19.06 29.62
CA ALA A 370 -12.04 20.05 29.74
C ALA A 370 -10.64 19.40 29.93
N GLU A 371 -10.57 18.32 30.71
CA GLU A 371 -9.32 17.60 30.94
C GLU A 371 -8.78 16.93 29.66
N GLU A 372 -9.66 16.29 28.91
CA GLU A 372 -9.30 15.63 27.65
C GLU A 372 -8.88 16.65 26.57
N LEU A 373 -9.56 17.80 26.51
CA LEU A 373 -9.18 18.88 25.60
C LEU A 373 -7.83 19.50 25.99
N ALA A 374 -7.56 19.69 27.29
CA ALA A 374 -6.28 20.17 27.78
C ALA A 374 -5.14 19.17 27.46
N ALA A 375 -5.38 17.88 27.65
CA ALA A 375 -4.42 16.84 27.32
C ALA A 375 -4.13 16.78 25.80
N SER A 376 -5.17 16.93 24.98
CA SER A 376 -5.03 17.02 23.52
C SER A 376 -4.17 18.22 23.09
N GLN A 377 -4.42 19.39 23.69
CA GLN A 377 -3.63 20.60 23.40
C GLN A 377 -2.17 20.44 23.86
N ALA A 378 -1.95 19.91 25.06
CA ALA A 378 -0.59 19.69 25.58
C ALA A 378 0.23 18.74 24.68
N ALA A 379 -0.39 17.67 24.17
CA ALA A 379 0.25 16.77 23.24
C ALA A 379 0.59 17.46 21.90
N ALA A 380 -0.32 18.27 21.37
CA ALA A 380 -0.09 19.04 20.16
C ALA A 380 1.04 20.07 20.33
N ASP A 381 1.07 20.76 21.45
CA ASP A 381 2.12 21.75 21.77
C ASP A 381 3.48 21.06 21.96
N SER A 382 3.51 19.94 22.67
CA SER A 382 4.72 19.11 22.83
C SER A 382 5.28 18.68 21.47
N ARG A 383 4.42 18.20 20.58
CA ARG A 383 4.83 17.78 19.23
C ARG A 383 5.36 18.96 18.41
N ALA A 384 4.67 20.09 18.42
CA ALA A 384 5.05 21.28 17.66
C ALA A 384 6.40 21.86 18.09
N ASN A 385 6.76 21.72 19.36
CA ASN A 385 7.98 22.29 19.95
C ASN A 385 9.12 21.27 20.17
N SER A 386 8.96 20.03 19.74
CA SER A 386 9.96 18.98 19.97
C SER A 386 11.21 19.18 19.12
N SER A 387 12.38 19.24 19.77
CA SER A 387 13.69 19.27 19.10
C SER A 387 14.07 17.93 18.47
N GLU A 388 13.42 16.85 18.87
CA GLU A 388 13.59 15.53 18.25
C GLU A 388 12.90 15.47 16.87
N ILE A 389 11.80 16.21 16.71
CA ILE A 389 11.07 16.34 15.44
C ILE A 389 11.74 17.37 14.53
N HIS A 390 11.97 18.59 15.06
CA HIS A 390 12.45 19.73 14.30
C HIS A 390 13.96 19.92 14.51
N ARG A 391 14.75 19.44 13.56
CA ARG A 391 16.20 19.48 13.62
C ARG A 391 16.75 20.58 12.73
N ALA A 392 17.44 21.55 13.33
CA ALA A 392 18.01 22.70 12.65
C ALA A 392 19.05 22.30 11.59
N ASP A 393 19.85 21.26 11.84
CA ASP A 393 20.85 20.75 10.89
C ASP A 393 20.21 20.20 9.61
N VAL A 394 19.09 19.47 9.73
CA VAL A 394 18.35 18.93 8.59
C VAL A 394 17.67 20.04 7.81
N ALA A 395 17.00 20.96 8.50
CA ALA A 395 16.35 22.11 7.87
C ALA A 395 17.35 22.98 7.11
N LYS A 396 18.52 23.24 7.72
CA LYS A 396 19.60 24.02 7.08
C LYS A 396 20.12 23.31 5.83
N ARG A 397 20.35 21.98 5.89
CA ARG A 397 20.82 21.22 4.72
C ARG A 397 19.86 21.32 3.53
N LEU A 398 18.56 21.24 3.77
CA LEU A 398 17.55 21.43 2.73
C LEU A 398 17.55 22.84 2.16
N ALA A 399 17.66 23.84 3.02
CA ALA A 399 17.65 25.25 2.62
C ALA A 399 18.90 25.63 1.80
N ASP A 400 20.02 25.02 2.08
CA ASP A 400 21.31 25.30 1.42
C ASP A 400 21.49 24.52 0.10
N LEU A 401 20.52 23.70 -0.32
CA LEU A 401 20.62 22.97 -1.58
C LEU A 401 20.68 23.95 -2.76
N PRO A 402 21.69 23.80 -3.66
CA PRO A 402 21.71 24.57 -4.89
C PRO A 402 20.57 24.14 -5.83
N ALA A 403 20.18 25.02 -6.75
CA ALA A 403 19.06 24.76 -7.68
C ALA A 403 19.23 23.51 -8.58
N ASN A 404 20.48 23.07 -8.77
CA ASN A 404 20.81 21.87 -9.56
C ASN A 404 21.31 20.69 -8.70
N ALA A 405 20.96 20.67 -7.41
CA ALA A 405 21.42 19.63 -6.48
C ALA A 405 21.03 18.21 -6.91
N ASP A 406 19.95 18.07 -7.64
CA ASP A 406 19.41 16.79 -8.13
C ASP A 406 19.97 16.38 -9.51
N GLN A 407 20.95 17.10 -10.04
CA GLN A 407 21.52 16.79 -11.36
C GLN A 407 22.84 16.06 -11.25
N ARG A 408 23.02 15.01 -12.05
CA ARG A 408 24.31 14.35 -12.25
C ARG A 408 25.25 15.29 -13.00
N LYS A 409 26.56 15.11 -12.81
CA LYS A 409 27.63 15.94 -13.39
C LYS A 409 27.56 16.00 -14.91
N SER A 410 27.29 14.87 -15.57
CA SER A 410 27.19 14.75 -17.01
C SER A 410 25.90 14.03 -17.44
N PRO A 411 25.43 14.22 -18.68
CA PRO A 411 24.30 13.47 -19.21
C PRO A 411 24.66 11.99 -19.39
N PHE A 412 23.63 11.12 -19.46
CA PHE A 412 23.80 9.67 -19.60
C PHE A 412 24.73 9.26 -20.73
N ALA A 413 24.65 9.91 -21.89
CA ALA A 413 25.50 9.60 -23.04
C ALA A 413 27.01 9.69 -22.76
N ASP A 414 27.43 10.51 -21.82
CA ASP A 414 28.82 10.62 -21.36
C ASP A 414 29.09 9.70 -20.17
N ARG A 415 28.16 9.58 -19.24
CA ARG A 415 28.29 8.67 -18.11
C ARG A 415 28.48 7.22 -18.55
N ILE A 416 27.69 6.75 -19.52
CA ILE A 416 27.76 5.36 -19.99
C ILE A 416 29.14 5.02 -20.55
N LYS A 417 29.80 5.96 -21.22
CA LYS A 417 31.18 5.77 -21.74
C LYS A 417 32.18 5.59 -20.59
N ALA A 418 32.07 6.43 -19.55
CA ALA A 418 32.92 6.32 -18.37
C ALA A 418 32.66 5.01 -17.60
N GLN A 419 31.42 4.57 -17.53
CA GLN A 419 31.03 3.31 -16.88
C GLN A 419 31.53 2.09 -17.65
N GLN A 420 31.35 2.05 -18.99
CA GLN A 420 31.82 0.97 -19.83
C GLN A 420 33.36 0.84 -19.81
N ALA A 421 34.09 1.95 -19.73
CA ALA A 421 35.53 1.95 -19.72
C ALA A 421 36.14 1.15 -18.56
N TRP A 422 35.53 1.15 -17.36
CA TRP A 422 36.07 0.39 -16.25
C TRP A 422 35.32 -0.92 -15.99
N LEU A 423 33.98 -0.98 -16.24
CA LEU A 423 33.19 -2.19 -16.07
C LEU A 423 33.58 -3.27 -17.09
N ASN A 424 33.86 -2.85 -18.32
CA ASN A 424 34.25 -3.74 -19.42
C ASN A 424 33.36 -4.99 -19.52
N LEU A 425 32.04 -4.79 -19.43
CA LEU A 425 31.05 -5.86 -19.46
C LEU A 425 30.81 -6.34 -20.89
N PRO A 426 30.48 -7.63 -21.07
CA PRO A 426 30.06 -8.15 -22.37
C PRO A 426 28.70 -7.58 -22.80
N LEU A 427 28.29 -7.83 -24.05
CA LEU A 427 26.92 -7.61 -24.48
C LEU A 427 25.95 -8.42 -23.61
N LEU A 428 24.74 -7.91 -23.41
CA LEU A 428 23.74 -8.54 -22.52
C LEU A 428 24.31 -8.78 -21.12
N PRO A 429 24.81 -7.76 -20.42
CA PRO A 429 25.37 -7.95 -19.09
C PRO A 429 24.34 -8.59 -18.14
N THR A 430 24.77 -9.49 -17.28
CA THR A 430 23.90 -10.24 -16.36
C THR A 430 24.04 -9.76 -14.93
N THR A 431 22.91 -9.67 -14.24
CA THR A 431 22.86 -9.33 -12.81
C THR A 431 21.61 -9.91 -12.16
N ASN A 432 21.58 -9.93 -10.84
CA ASN A 432 20.37 -10.17 -10.06
C ASN A 432 19.78 -8.85 -9.54
N ILE A 433 18.53 -8.87 -9.12
CA ILE A 433 17.86 -7.67 -8.61
C ILE A 433 18.40 -7.29 -7.23
N GLY A 434 18.56 -8.27 -6.30
CA GLY A 434 19.13 -7.98 -4.99
C GLY A 434 19.10 -9.16 -4.03
N SER A 435 17.92 -9.55 -3.57
CA SER A 435 17.78 -10.61 -2.57
C SER A 435 17.99 -12.01 -3.14
N PHE A 436 18.55 -12.88 -2.30
CA PHE A 436 18.62 -14.33 -2.49
C PHE A 436 17.70 -15.03 -1.48
N PRO A 437 17.53 -16.36 -1.55
CA PRO A 437 16.61 -17.08 -0.67
C PRO A 437 16.82 -16.80 0.81
N GLN A 438 15.76 -16.39 1.48
CA GLN A 438 15.71 -16.16 2.93
C GLN A 438 15.39 -17.48 3.63
N THR A 439 16.42 -18.25 3.95
CA THR A 439 16.29 -19.57 4.58
C THR A 439 15.74 -19.50 6.01
N THR A 440 15.32 -20.63 6.53
CA THR A 440 14.87 -20.75 7.93
C THR A 440 16.00 -20.37 8.90
N GLU A 441 17.24 -20.74 8.60
CA GLU A 441 18.43 -20.47 9.37
C GLU A 441 18.70 -18.96 9.46
N ILE A 442 18.57 -18.22 8.35
CA ILE A 442 18.71 -16.77 8.33
C ILE A 442 17.65 -16.11 9.22
N ARG A 443 16.40 -16.57 9.11
CA ARG A 443 15.28 -16.02 9.90
C ARG A 443 15.46 -16.31 11.38
N GLN A 444 15.91 -17.49 11.73
CA GLN A 444 16.19 -17.88 13.12
C GLN A 444 17.33 -17.06 13.71
N ALA A 445 18.44 -16.88 12.99
CA ALA A 445 19.57 -16.07 13.43
C ALA A 445 19.14 -14.60 13.67
N ARG A 446 18.36 -14.04 12.77
CA ARG A 446 17.82 -12.67 12.92
C ARG A 446 16.88 -12.55 14.12
N ALA A 447 16.00 -13.53 14.33
CA ALA A 447 15.09 -13.55 15.47
C ALA A 447 15.84 -13.69 16.80
N ALA A 448 16.84 -14.56 16.87
CA ALA A 448 17.68 -14.76 18.04
C ALA A 448 18.47 -13.50 18.38
N PHE A 449 19.02 -12.80 17.37
CA PHE A 449 19.70 -11.53 17.55
C PHE A 449 18.77 -10.44 18.11
N LYS A 450 17.58 -10.29 17.53
CA LYS A 450 16.56 -9.33 18.02
C LYS A 450 16.10 -9.60 19.46
N LYS A 451 16.12 -10.85 19.90
CA LYS A 451 15.80 -11.25 21.28
C LYS A 451 16.98 -11.13 22.25
N GLY A 452 18.17 -10.81 21.75
CA GLY A 452 19.40 -10.79 22.57
C GLY A 452 19.96 -12.19 22.91
N GLU A 453 19.47 -13.25 22.24
CA GLU A 453 19.92 -14.63 22.40
C GLU A 453 21.20 -14.93 21.60
N LEU A 454 21.49 -14.14 20.59
CA LEU A 454 22.68 -14.23 19.74
C LEU A 454 23.47 -12.92 19.84
N SER A 455 24.79 -13.02 20.02
CA SER A 455 25.66 -11.85 20.07
C SER A 455 25.74 -11.14 18.71
N ALA A 456 26.08 -9.85 18.73
CA ALA A 456 26.28 -9.08 17.51
C ALA A 456 27.38 -9.68 16.62
N ALA A 457 28.47 -10.17 17.22
CA ALA A 457 29.59 -10.80 16.51
C ALA A 457 29.17 -12.12 15.85
N ASP A 458 28.40 -12.95 16.56
CA ASP A 458 27.90 -14.23 16.03
C ASP A 458 26.86 -14.01 14.93
N TYR A 459 25.99 -13.00 15.09
CA TYR A 459 25.03 -12.61 14.06
C TYR A 459 25.74 -12.12 12.80
N GLU A 460 26.74 -11.25 12.95
CA GLU A 460 27.54 -10.76 11.82
C GLU A 460 28.24 -11.92 11.10
N ALA A 461 28.83 -12.86 11.84
CA ALA A 461 29.48 -14.05 11.28
C ALA A 461 28.49 -14.92 10.51
N ALA A 462 27.28 -15.11 11.03
CA ALA A 462 26.21 -15.85 10.35
C ALA A 462 25.80 -15.20 9.04
N MET A 463 25.61 -13.86 9.02
CA MET A 463 25.26 -13.14 7.81
C MET A 463 26.40 -13.14 6.79
N LYS A 464 27.65 -12.98 7.22
CA LYS A 464 28.83 -13.08 6.33
C LYS A 464 28.94 -14.44 5.66
N LYS A 465 28.61 -15.51 6.38
CA LYS A 465 28.58 -16.88 5.81
C LYS A 465 27.55 -16.97 4.68
N GLU A 466 26.35 -16.43 4.86
CA GLU A 466 25.32 -16.41 3.83
C GLU A 466 25.71 -15.54 2.63
N ILE A 467 26.30 -14.38 2.86
CA ILE A 467 26.81 -13.51 1.80
C ILE A 467 27.90 -14.25 1.01
N ALA A 468 28.82 -14.94 1.67
CA ALA A 468 29.87 -15.70 0.99
C ALA A 468 29.30 -16.80 0.09
N LEU A 469 28.28 -17.52 0.55
CA LEU A 469 27.57 -18.51 -0.26
C LEU A 469 26.94 -17.88 -1.51
N VAL A 470 26.25 -16.75 -1.35
CA VAL A 470 25.60 -16.04 -2.45
C VAL A 470 26.62 -15.57 -3.50
N VAL A 471 27.76 -15.04 -3.07
CA VAL A 471 28.81 -14.61 -3.97
C VAL A 471 29.42 -15.79 -4.72
N GLU A 472 29.73 -16.88 -4.02
CA GLU A 472 30.29 -18.10 -4.60
C GLU A 472 29.37 -18.70 -5.66
N GLU A 473 28.07 -18.81 -5.38
CA GLU A 473 27.10 -19.37 -6.33
C GLU A 473 26.92 -18.48 -7.57
N GLN A 474 26.93 -17.16 -7.41
CA GLN A 474 26.89 -16.25 -8.55
C GLN A 474 28.15 -16.33 -9.42
N GLU A 475 29.33 -16.51 -8.84
CA GLU A 475 30.56 -16.75 -9.61
C GLU A 475 30.52 -18.07 -10.37
N LYS A 476 30.04 -19.15 -9.76
CA LYS A 476 29.84 -20.45 -10.44
C LYS A 476 28.90 -20.35 -11.62
N LEU A 477 27.87 -19.52 -11.51
CA LEU A 477 26.89 -19.25 -12.58
C LEU A 477 27.42 -18.31 -13.66
N ASP A 478 28.58 -17.71 -13.46
CA ASP A 478 29.23 -16.76 -14.38
C ASP A 478 28.46 -15.43 -14.58
N LEU A 479 27.75 -14.94 -13.54
CA LEU A 479 27.11 -13.63 -13.56
C LEU A 479 28.14 -12.51 -13.61
N ASP A 480 27.83 -11.42 -14.34
CA ASP A 480 28.77 -10.32 -14.57
C ASP A 480 28.82 -9.31 -13.41
N VAL A 481 27.67 -8.87 -12.92
CA VAL A 481 27.55 -7.96 -11.77
C VAL A 481 26.82 -8.67 -10.66
N LEU A 482 27.48 -8.81 -9.50
CA LEU A 482 26.99 -9.60 -8.39
C LEU A 482 26.25 -8.76 -7.36
N VAL A 483 25.42 -9.41 -6.56
CA VAL A 483 24.74 -8.84 -5.38
C VAL A 483 25.14 -9.60 -4.13
N HIS A 484 25.04 -8.96 -2.95
CA HIS A 484 25.37 -9.63 -1.68
C HIS A 484 24.27 -10.54 -1.14
N GLY A 485 23.04 -10.44 -1.68
CA GLY A 485 21.92 -11.32 -1.40
C GLY A 485 21.01 -10.91 -0.23
N GLU A 486 21.33 -9.85 0.47
CA GLU A 486 20.46 -9.19 1.48
C GLU A 486 20.06 -10.09 2.68
N ALA A 487 20.93 -10.99 3.12
CA ALA A 487 20.64 -11.90 4.23
C ALA A 487 20.27 -11.15 5.54
N GLU A 488 20.87 -9.97 5.75
CA GLU A 488 20.65 -9.13 6.93
C GLU A 488 19.29 -8.41 6.95
N ARG A 489 18.52 -8.41 5.84
CA ARG A 489 17.31 -7.62 5.68
C ARG A 489 16.05 -8.46 5.79
N ASN A 490 15.22 -8.16 6.79
CA ASN A 490 13.88 -8.75 6.90
C ASN A 490 12.92 -8.11 5.90
N ASP A 491 12.92 -6.79 5.84
CA ASP A 491 12.06 -5.96 4.99
C ASP A 491 12.89 -4.81 4.42
N MET A 492 12.59 -4.40 3.18
CA MET A 492 13.38 -3.40 2.49
C MET A 492 13.19 -1.97 3.04
N VAL A 493 12.13 -1.69 3.77
CA VAL A 493 11.88 -0.39 4.40
C VAL A 493 12.27 -0.41 5.86
N GLU A 494 11.91 -1.46 6.61
CA GLU A 494 12.25 -1.63 8.03
C GLU A 494 13.77 -1.54 8.26
N TYR A 495 14.56 -2.22 7.44
CA TYR A 495 16.02 -2.20 7.57
C TYR A 495 16.60 -0.78 7.56
N PHE A 496 16.20 0.04 6.60
CA PHE A 496 16.68 1.42 6.49
C PHE A 496 16.10 2.32 7.58
N GLY A 497 14.82 2.16 7.89
CA GLY A 497 14.18 2.94 8.95
C GLY A 497 14.82 2.72 10.32
N GLU A 498 15.26 1.49 10.64
CA GLU A 498 15.98 1.19 11.90
C GLU A 498 17.32 1.91 12.01
N LEU A 499 17.92 2.29 10.89
CA LEU A 499 19.26 2.93 10.81
C LEU A 499 19.20 4.44 10.54
N LEU A 500 18.01 4.97 10.25
CA LEU A 500 17.78 6.40 10.02
C LEU A 500 17.22 7.08 11.28
N SER A 501 17.63 8.32 11.53
CA SER A 501 16.99 9.17 12.54
C SER A 501 15.61 9.64 12.06
N GLY A 502 14.71 9.91 13.00
CA GLY A 502 13.35 10.36 12.68
C GLY A 502 12.34 9.23 12.48
N PHE A 503 12.77 7.98 12.65
CA PHE A 503 11.94 6.77 12.55
C PHE A 503 11.70 6.14 13.91
N ALA A 504 10.52 5.52 14.04
CA ALA A 504 10.19 4.67 15.18
C ALA A 504 9.41 3.44 14.71
N PHE A 505 9.36 2.42 15.55
CA PHE A 505 8.73 1.14 15.26
C PHE A 505 7.79 0.75 16.39
N THR A 506 6.67 0.13 16.03
CA THR A 506 5.73 -0.46 16.97
C THR A 506 5.99 -1.96 17.16
N GLN A 507 5.44 -2.52 18.21
CA GLN A 507 5.42 -3.97 18.43
C GLN A 507 4.16 -4.60 17.81
N TYR A 508 3.02 -3.91 17.90
CA TYR A 508 1.70 -4.41 17.51
C TYR A 508 0.96 -3.50 16.53
N GLY A 509 1.65 -2.57 15.90
CA GLY A 509 1.07 -1.61 14.96
C GLY A 509 0.72 -2.21 13.60
N TRP A 510 0.03 -3.35 13.60
CA TRP A 510 -0.35 -4.10 12.41
C TRP A 510 -1.57 -3.48 11.74
N VAL A 511 -1.50 -3.37 10.42
CA VAL A 511 -2.66 -3.06 9.56
C VAL A 511 -2.83 -4.15 8.51
N GLN A 512 -4.06 -4.44 8.16
CA GLN A 512 -4.37 -5.45 7.15
C GLN A 512 -3.95 -4.96 5.76
N SER A 513 -3.20 -5.78 5.04
CA SER A 513 -2.87 -5.57 3.64
C SER A 513 -3.89 -6.30 2.73
N TYR A 514 -4.06 -7.59 2.94
CA TYR A 514 -5.09 -8.41 2.30
C TYR A 514 -5.23 -9.76 3.03
N GLY A 515 -6.44 -10.29 3.10
CA GLY A 515 -6.69 -11.59 3.70
C GLY A 515 -6.07 -11.71 5.09
N SER A 516 -5.19 -12.69 5.30
CA SER A 516 -4.43 -12.85 6.53
C SER A 516 -3.14 -12.02 6.60
N ARG A 517 -2.73 -11.40 5.50
CA ARG A 517 -1.49 -10.63 5.47
C ARG A 517 -1.67 -9.28 6.13
N CYS A 518 -0.84 -9.03 7.11
CA CYS A 518 -0.70 -7.73 7.78
C CYS A 518 0.68 -7.17 7.57
N VAL A 519 0.77 -5.85 7.56
CA VAL A 519 2.03 -5.09 7.54
C VAL A 519 2.12 -4.24 8.80
N LYS A 520 3.34 -3.95 9.21
CA LYS A 520 3.63 -3.07 10.35
C LYS A 520 4.53 -1.94 9.88
N PRO A 521 3.94 -0.87 9.29
CA PRO A 521 4.71 0.22 8.73
C PRO A 521 5.59 0.90 9.78
N PRO A 522 6.81 1.33 9.42
CA PRO A 522 7.58 2.26 10.24
C PRO A 522 6.83 3.58 10.44
N ILE A 523 7.19 4.30 11.47
CA ILE A 523 6.67 5.64 11.77
C ILE A 523 7.75 6.66 11.46
N ILE A 524 7.50 7.57 10.53
CA ILE A 524 8.35 8.75 10.30
C ILE A 524 7.76 9.88 11.12
N PHE A 525 8.34 10.16 12.29
CA PHE A 525 7.81 11.14 13.23
C PHE A 525 8.53 12.48 13.22
N GLY A 526 9.76 12.52 12.73
CA GLY A 526 10.60 13.71 12.78
C GLY A 526 11.49 13.86 11.55
N ASP A 527 12.32 14.87 11.56
CA ASP A 527 13.29 15.14 10.51
C ASP A 527 14.25 13.95 10.34
N VAL A 528 14.48 13.56 9.10
CA VAL A 528 15.25 12.35 8.75
C VAL A 528 16.68 12.70 8.43
N SER A 529 17.59 11.95 9.03
CA SER A 529 19.03 11.98 8.72
C SER A 529 19.66 10.59 8.89
N ARG A 530 20.84 10.41 8.34
CA ARG A 530 21.63 9.19 8.48
C ARG A 530 22.75 9.41 9.51
N PRO A 531 22.69 8.81 10.70
CA PRO A 531 23.76 8.94 11.70
C PRO A 531 25.06 8.27 11.29
N GLU A 532 24.94 7.06 10.68
CA GLU A 532 26.10 6.22 10.32
C GLU A 532 25.83 5.49 8.99
N ALA A 533 26.86 4.90 8.41
CA ALA A 533 26.75 4.05 7.24
C ALA A 533 25.83 2.84 7.52
N MET A 534 24.99 2.50 6.54
CA MET A 534 23.93 1.50 6.71
C MET A 534 24.25 0.16 6.02
N THR A 535 24.88 0.20 4.85
CA THR A 535 25.09 -0.97 3.98
C THR A 535 26.53 -1.15 3.55
N VAL A 536 27.39 -0.16 3.79
CA VAL A 536 28.78 -0.12 3.28
C VAL A 536 29.58 -1.34 3.74
N ALA A 537 29.48 -1.71 5.02
CA ALA A 537 30.21 -2.86 5.57
C ALA A 537 29.83 -4.18 4.92
N TRP A 538 28.53 -4.41 4.67
CA TRP A 538 28.04 -5.63 3.99
C TRP A 538 28.47 -5.67 2.54
N SER A 539 28.36 -4.56 1.82
CA SER A 539 28.73 -4.46 0.42
C SER A 539 30.24 -4.61 0.21
N THR A 540 31.05 -4.01 1.06
CA THR A 540 32.52 -4.10 0.98
C THR A 540 33.02 -5.49 1.37
N TYR A 541 32.38 -6.15 2.35
CA TYR A 541 32.68 -7.54 2.64
C TYR A 541 32.40 -8.44 1.43
N ALA A 542 31.21 -8.30 0.81
CA ALA A 542 30.88 -9.05 -0.39
C ALA A 542 31.87 -8.79 -1.54
N GLN A 543 32.23 -7.53 -1.77
CA GLN A 543 33.22 -7.15 -2.79
C GLN A 543 34.59 -7.76 -2.52
N SER A 544 34.98 -7.94 -1.25
CA SER A 544 36.26 -8.55 -0.89
C SER A 544 36.39 -10.02 -1.31
N LEU A 545 35.27 -10.68 -1.58
CA LEU A 545 35.19 -12.09 -1.96
C LEU A 545 35.29 -12.35 -3.47
N THR A 546 35.22 -11.28 -4.28
CA THR A 546 35.17 -11.39 -5.74
C THR A 546 35.91 -10.26 -6.43
N LYS A 547 36.38 -10.53 -7.63
CA LYS A 547 36.94 -9.52 -8.54
C LYS A 547 35.87 -8.87 -9.44
N ARG A 548 34.69 -9.46 -9.51
CA ARG A 548 33.56 -8.93 -10.29
C ARG A 548 32.96 -7.73 -9.58
N PRO A 549 32.35 -6.79 -10.30
CA PRO A 549 31.66 -5.66 -9.67
C PRO A 549 30.57 -6.15 -8.73
N MET A 550 30.56 -5.62 -7.50
CA MET A 550 29.50 -5.83 -6.52
C MET A 550 28.53 -4.68 -6.55
N LYS A 551 27.24 -4.96 -6.66
CA LYS A 551 26.20 -3.96 -6.68
C LYS A 551 25.73 -3.64 -5.25
N GLY A 552 25.87 -2.38 -4.84
CA GLY A 552 25.29 -1.87 -3.60
C GLY A 552 23.76 -1.78 -3.74
N MET A 553 23.04 -2.11 -2.66
CA MET A 553 21.58 -2.25 -2.68
C MET A 553 20.92 -1.31 -1.68
N LEU A 554 20.11 -0.37 -2.17
CA LEU A 554 19.37 0.59 -1.37
C LEU A 554 17.88 0.56 -1.74
N THR A 555 17.04 0.90 -0.77
CA THR A 555 15.64 1.26 -1.05
C THR A 555 15.55 2.75 -1.27
N GLY A 556 14.81 3.17 -2.27
CA GLY A 556 14.67 4.57 -2.65
C GLY A 556 13.81 5.41 -1.70
N PRO A 557 13.95 6.73 -1.75
CA PRO A 557 13.28 7.64 -0.82
C PRO A 557 11.76 7.61 -0.95
N VAL A 558 11.24 7.48 -2.16
CA VAL A 558 9.78 7.44 -2.39
C VAL A 558 9.17 6.17 -1.79
N THR A 559 9.80 5.03 -1.97
CA THR A 559 9.32 3.76 -1.40
C THR A 559 9.36 3.76 0.12
N ILE A 560 10.45 4.26 0.72
CA ILE A 560 10.54 4.40 2.18
C ILE A 560 9.40 5.28 2.71
N LEU A 561 9.15 6.41 2.05
CA LEU A 561 8.05 7.31 2.39
C LEU A 561 6.68 6.61 2.28
N GLN A 562 6.39 6.01 1.12
CA GLN A 562 5.06 5.47 0.81
C GLN A 562 4.67 4.27 1.69
N TRP A 563 5.64 3.48 2.13
CA TRP A 563 5.39 2.29 2.96
C TRP A 563 5.55 2.56 4.46
N SER A 564 5.54 3.82 4.87
CA SER A 564 5.59 4.26 6.26
C SER A 564 4.34 5.05 6.63
N PHE A 565 4.05 5.11 7.93
CA PHE A 565 3.19 6.17 8.47
C PHE A 565 3.99 7.46 8.54
N VAL A 566 3.55 8.48 7.82
CA VAL A 566 4.31 9.71 7.64
C VAL A 566 3.75 10.81 8.53
N ARG A 567 4.64 11.62 9.11
CA ARG A 567 4.27 12.87 9.80
C ARG A 567 3.41 13.76 8.90
N ASN A 568 2.50 14.50 9.50
CA ASN A 568 1.54 15.36 8.80
C ASN A 568 1.71 16.86 9.07
N ASP A 569 2.81 17.26 9.74
CA ASP A 569 3.12 18.65 10.07
C ASP A 569 3.90 19.39 8.97
N ILE A 570 4.52 18.65 8.05
CA ILE A 570 5.22 19.18 6.87
C ILE A 570 4.79 18.41 5.62
N PRO A 571 4.97 18.97 4.41
CA PRO A 571 4.63 18.28 3.18
C PRO A 571 5.39 16.96 2.99
N ARG A 572 4.72 15.96 2.42
CA ARG A 572 5.34 14.66 2.08
C ARG A 572 6.58 14.82 1.18
N SER A 573 6.54 15.77 0.24
CA SER A 573 7.67 16.12 -0.61
C SER A 573 8.91 16.53 0.18
N THR A 574 8.74 17.29 1.26
CA THR A 574 9.85 17.70 2.15
C THR A 574 10.43 16.49 2.88
N VAL A 575 9.58 15.63 3.43
CA VAL A 575 10.03 14.38 4.10
C VAL A 575 10.79 13.49 3.12
N CYS A 576 10.29 13.34 1.90
CA CYS A 576 10.95 12.54 0.86
C CYS A 576 12.33 13.07 0.50
N LYS A 577 12.51 14.38 0.40
CA LYS A 577 13.82 15.01 0.16
C LYS A 577 14.79 14.79 1.32
N GLN A 578 14.33 14.81 2.56
CA GLN A 578 15.16 14.49 3.72
C GLN A 578 15.66 13.03 3.62
N ILE A 579 14.78 12.10 3.31
CA ILE A 579 15.18 10.69 3.10
C ILE A 579 16.17 10.58 1.95
N ALA A 580 15.91 11.27 0.84
CA ALA A 580 16.81 11.29 -0.32
C ALA A 580 18.23 11.75 0.03
N LEU A 581 18.36 12.82 0.80
CA LEU A 581 19.67 13.32 1.24
C LEU A 581 20.40 12.36 2.19
N ALA A 582 19.66 11.68 3.07
CA ALA A 582 20.22 10.62 3.92
C ALA A 582 20.73 9.44 3.09
N LEU A 583 19.99 9.02 2.06
CA LEU A 583 20.42 7.97 1.13
C LEU A 583 21.58 8.43 0.24
N ASN A 584 21.63 9.69 -0.13
CA ASN A 584 22.75 10.24 -0.89
C ASN A 584 24.06 10.11 -0.11
N ASP A 585 24.06 10.33 1.19
CA ASP A 585 25.24 10.10 2.04
C ASP A 585 25.71 8.64 1.95
N GLU A 586 24.78 7.68 1.91
CA GLU A 586 25.10 6.28 1.75
C GLU A 586 25.68 5.96 0.36
N VAL A 587 25.11 6.55 -0.70
CA VAL A 587 25.62 6.40 -2.08
C VAL A 587 27.05 6.89 -2.19
N LEU A 588 27.36 8.06 -1.62
CA LEU A 588 28.69 8.62 -1.66
C LEU A 588 29.70 7.80 -0.82
N ASP A 589 29.28 7.26 0.31
CA ASP A 589 30.14 6.38 1.11
C ASP A 589 30.38 5.02 0.46
N LEU A 590 29.38 4.46 -0.23
CA LEU A 590 29.53 3.25 -1.05
C LEU A 590 30.55 3.48 -2.17
N GLU A 591 30.42 4.57 -2.92
CA GLU A 591 31.39 4.94 -3.97
C GLU A 591 32.81 5.09 -3.42
N LYS A 592 32.97 5.82 -2.32
CA LYS A 592 34.25 6.01 -1.63
C LYS A 592 34.87 4.68 -1.19
N ALA A 593 34.04 3.71 -0.80
CA ALA A 593 34.47 2.36 -0.43
C ALA A 593 34.77 1.44 -1.64
N GLY A 594 34.64 1.94 -2.86
CA GLY A 594 34.92 1.21 -4.08
C GLY A 594 33.74 0.48 -4.71
N ILE A 595 32.52 0.68 -4.18
CA ILE A 595 31.27 0.14 -4.75
C ILE A 595 30.76 1.15 -5.79
N LYS A 596 30.93 0.83 -7.05
CA LYS A 596 30.62 1.74 -8.17
C LYS A 596 29.43 1.31 -9.04
N VAL A 597 28.72 0.30 -8.64
CA VAL A 597 27.39 -0.04 -9.16
C VAL A 597 26.45 0.00 -7.96
N ILE A 598 25.47 0.88 -7.99
CA ILE A 598 24.58 1.12 -6.85
C ILE A 598 23.13 1.13 -7.33
N GLN A 599 22.32 0.24 -6.79
CA GLN A 599 20.90 0.15 -7.10
C GLN A 599 20.08 0.81 -6.01
N ILE A 600 19.14 1.66 -6.42
CA ILE A 600 18.20 2.38 -5.56
C ILE A 600 16.79 1.98 -6.04
N ASP A 601 16.15 1.08 -5.31
CA ASP A 601 14.89 0.49 -5.73
C ASP A 601 13.69 1.39 -5.41
N GLU A 602 12.85 1.62 -6.41
CA GLU A 602 11.66 2.46 -6.29
C GLU A 602 10.37 1.75 -6.76
N PRO A 603 9.99 0.63 -6.12
CA PRO A 603 8.77 -0.10 -6.51
C PRO A 603 7.47 0.67 -6.23
N ALA A 604 7.50 1.69 -5.37
CA ALA A 604 6.31 2.41 -4.95
C ALA A 604 6.01 3.72 -5.72
N ILE A 605 6.76 4.03 -6.77
CA ILE A 605 6.52 5.28 -7.55
C ILE A 605 5.09 5.31 -8.09
N ARG A 606 4.68 4.29 -8.84
CA ARG A 606 3.35 4.24 -9.44
C ARG A 606 2.26 4.10 -8.39
N GLU A 607 2.51 3.34 -7.34
CA GLU A 607 1.57 3.16 -6.23
C GLU A 607 1.24 4.48 -5.50
N GLY A 608 2.17 5.42 -5.50
CA GLY A 608 2.02 6.71 -4.84
C GLY A 608 1.29 7.77 -5.66
N LEU A 609 0.87 7.47 -6.88
CA LEU A 609 0.11 8.40 -7.71
C LEU A 609 -1.15 8.90 -6.97
N PRO A 610 -1.42 10.21 -6.97
CA PRO A 610 -2.66 10.76 -6.45
C PRO A 610 -3.89 10.22 -7.19
N LEU A 611 -5.05 10.27 -6.54
CA LEU A 611 -6.32 9.80 -7.12
C LEU A 611 -6.75 10.65 -8.33
N LYS A 612 -6.46 11.95 -8.29
CA LYS A 612 -6.78 12.89 -9.38
C LYS A 612 -5.61 13.06 -10.34
N ARG A 613 -5.86 12.90 -11.62
CA ARG A 613 -4.86 13.09 -12.68
C ARG A 613 -4.20 14.47 -12.63
N ALA A 614 -4.96 15.50 -12.27
CA ALA A 614 -4.46 16.85 -12.15
C ALA A 614 -3.30 17.00 -11.14
N ASP A 615 -3.20 16.11 -10.17
CA ASP A 615 -2.18 16.14 -9.12
C ASP A 615 -0.96 15.26 -9.47
N TRP A 616 -1.00 14.48 -10.55
CA TRP A 616 0.06 13.55 -10.91
C TRP A 616 1.38 14.24 -11.19
N ASP A 617 1.37 15.32 -11.95
CA ASP A 617 2.61 16.00 -12.32
C ASP A 617 3.34 16.58 -11.10
N ILE A 618 2.60 17.11 -10.15
CA ILE A 618 3.17 17.62 -8.88
C ILE A 618 3.88 16.49 -8.12
N TYR A 619 3.19 15.36 -7.97
CA TYR A 619 3.76 14.17 -7.31
C TYR A 619 4.97 13.61 -8.06
N LEU A 620 4.85 13.37 -9.36
CA LEU A 620 5.90 12.80 -10.18
C LEU A 620 7.14 13.70 -10.24
N ASN A 621 6.96 15.02 -10.21
CA ASN A 621 8.06 15.96 -10.16
C ASN A 621 8.87 15.85 -8.86
N TRP A 622 8.21 15.90 -7.68
CA TRP A 622 8.97 15.80 -6.43
C TRP A 622 9.48 14.38 -6.15
N ALA A 623 8.78 13.35 -6.63
CA ALA A 623 9.25 11.96 -6.54
C ALA A 623 10.51 11.74 -7.38
N GLY A 624 10.51 12.19 -8.63
CA GLY A 624 11.67 12.14 -9.52
C GLY A 624 12.85 12.96 -9.00
N GLU A 625 12.61 14.18 -8.50
CA GLU A 625 13.61 15.02 -7.85
C GLU A 625 14.25 14.32 -6.65
N SER A 626 13.44 13.68 -5.80
CA SER A 626 13.94 12.95 -4.64
C SER A 626 14.81 11.76 -5.03
N PHE A 627 14.42 11.01 -6.05
CA PHE A 627 15.27 9.94 -6.58
C PHE A 627 16.60 10.49 -7.08
N ARG A 628 16.58 11.54 -7.89
CA ARG A 628 17.81 12.17 -8.41
C ARG A 628 18.69 12.70 -7.29
N LEU A 629 18.12 13.35 -6.27
CA LEU A 629 18.87 13.79 -5.08
C LEU A 629 19.58 12.64 -4.37
N SER A 630 18.96 11.46 -4.31
CA SER A 630 19.58 10.29 -3.69
C SER A 630 20.80 9.76 -4.47
N SER A 631 20.88 10.02 -5.76
CA SER A 631 21.87 9.47 -6.68
C SER A 631 22.90 10.48 -7.19
N THR A 632 22.82 11.74 -6.82
CA THR A 632 23.74 12.79 -7.27
C THR A 632 25.06 12.85 -6.47
N GLY A 633 26.01 13.61 -6.99
CA GLY A 633 27.29 13.87 -6.31
C GLY A 633 28.35 12.79 -6.54
N CYS A 634 27.98 11.60 -7.04
CA CYS A 634 28.93 10.58 -7.41
C CYS A 634 29.56 10.84 -8.79
N GLU A 635 30.71 10.20 -9.04
CA GLU A 635 31.42 10.32 -10.32
C GLU A 635 30.62 9.71 -11.48
N ASP A 636 30.90 10.16 -12.72
CA ASP A 636 30.25 9.65 -13.92
C ASP A 636 30.47 8.15 -14.13
N SER A 637 31.60 7.62 -13.66
CA SER A 637 31.93 6.19 -13.71
C SER A 637 31.13 5.33 -12.73
N THR A 638 30.42 5.93 -11.75
CA THR A 638 29.52 5.20 -10.85
C THR A 638 28.17 5.01 -11.52
N GLN A 639 27.77 3.75 -11.70
CA GLN A 639 26.53 3.38 -12.38
C GLN A 639 25.38 3.25 -11.38
N ILE A 640 24.33 4.00 -11.61
CA ILE A 640 23.11 3.99 -10.78
C ILE A 640 22.04 3.13 -11.46
N HIS A 641 21.63 2.08 -10.77
CA HIS A 641 20.49 1.25 -11.14
C HIS A 641 19.24 1.61 -10.36
N THR A 642 18.08 1.32 -10.91
CA THR A 642 16.82 1.27 -10.19
C THR A 642 16.03 0.04 -10.60
N HIS A 643 15.13 -0.42 -9.74
CA HIS A 643 14.21 -1.53 -10.04
C HIS A 643 12.78 -1.13 -9.72
N MET A 644 11.87 -1.52 -10.59
CA MET A 644 10.43 -1.31 -10.42
C MET A 644 9.69 -2.62 -10.66
N CYS A 645 8.90 -3.02 -9.65
CA CYS A 645 8.08 -4.23 -9.67
C CYS A 645 6.64 -3.93 -10.07
N TYR A 646 5.92 -4.91 -10.59
CA TYR A 646 4.46 -4.96 -10.70
C TYR A 646 3.76 -3.72 -11.28
N SER A 647 4.34 -3.05 -12.28
CA SER A 647 3.78 -1.79 -12.72
C SER A 647 3.54 -1.74 -14.22
N GLU A 648 2.37 -1.28 -14.61
CA GLU A 648 2.12 -0.77 -15.95
C GLU A 648 2.60 0.69 -16.00
N PHE A 649 3.70 0.98 -16.69
CA PHE A 649 4.35 2.29 -16.67
C PHE A 649 3.94 3.22 -17.82
N ASN A 650 3.12 2.74 -18.75
CA ASN A 650 2.86 3.43 -20.01
C ASN A 650 2.40 4.87 -19.83
N ASP A 651 1.62 5.13 -18.77
CA ASP A 651 1.07 6.44 -18.47
C ASP A 651 2.03 7.39 -17.74
N ILE A 652 3.15 6.89 -17.19
CA ILE A 652 4.16 7.68 -16.45
C ILE A 652 5.59 7.51 -16.97
N LEU A 653 5.75 6.92 -18.14
CA LEU A 653 7.06 6.62 -18.69
C LEU A 653 7.98 7.85 -18.86
N PRO A 654 7.49 9.04 -19.27
CA PRO A 654 8.30 10.26 -19.26
C PRO A 654 8.87 10.62 -17.90
N ALA A 655 8.08 10.45 -16.84
CA ALA A 655 8.51 10.73 -15.46
C ALA A 655 9.58 9.72 -14.99
N ILE A 656 9.42 8.45 -15.35
CA ILE A 656 10.43 7.40 -15.06
C ILE A 656 11.74 7.71 -15.78
N ALA A 657 11.69 8.09 -17.06
CA ALA A 657 12.88 8.51 -17.81
C ALA A 657 13.56 9.73 -17.17
N ALA A 658 12.78 10.68 -16.65
CA ALA A 658 13.29 11.87 -15.98
C ALA A 658 13.96 11.57 -14.62
N MET A 659 13.80 10.38 -14.05
CA MET A 659 14.57 9.94 -12.89
C MET A 659 16.05 9.79 -13.20
N ASP A 660 16.40 9.57 -14.47
CA ASP A 660 17.76 9.52 -15.01
C ASP A 660 18.65 8.44 -14.36
N ALA A 661 18.09 7.28 -14.03
CA ALA A 661 18.86 6.12 -13.65
C ALA A 661 19.66 5.60 -14.86
N ASP A 662 20.90 5.19 -14.65
CA ASP A 662 21.73 4.65 -15.74
C ASP A 662 21.17 3.34 -16.28
N VAL A 663 20.63 2.49 -15.41
CA VAL A 663 19.98 1.22 -15.74
C VAL A 663 18.68 1.08 -14.98
N ILE A 664 17.61 0.76 -15.68
CA ILE A 664 16.34 0.37 -15.06
C ILE A 664 16.08 -1.13 -15.28
N THR A 665 15.75 -1.86 -14.24
CA THR A 665 15.25 -3.23 -14.33
C THR A 665 13.76 -3.27 -14.04
N ILE A 666 13.01 -4.06 -14.81
CA ILE A 666 11.54 -4.13 -14.77
C ILE A 666 11.06 -5.58 -14.89
N GLU A 667 9.89 -5.87 -14.33
CA GLU A 667 9.21 -7.17 -14.48
C GLU A 667 8.49 -7.21 -15.84
N THR A 668 8.83 -8.17 -16.69
CA THR A 668 8.30 -8.29 -18.06
C THR A 668 7.93 -9.69 -18.46
N SER A 669 8.35 -10.73 -17.73
CA SER A 669 8.19 -12.11 -18.17
C SER A 669 6.71 -12.54 -18.29
N ARG A 670 5.86 -12.08 -17.38
CA ARG A 670 4.42 -12.43 -17.37
C ARG A 670 3.63 -11.74 -18.48
N SER A 671 4.06 -10.57 -18.92
CA SER A 671 3.43 -9.84 -20.02
C SER A 671 4.01 -10.21 -21.39
N ASP A 672 4.83 -11.24 -21.47
CA ASP A 672 5.50 -11.65 -22.70
C ASP A 672 6.20 -10.46 -23.40
N MET A 673 6.85 -9.60 -22.62
CA MET A 673 7.53 -8.36 -23.04
C MET A 673 6.61 -7.24 -23.60
N GLU A 674 5.30 -7.34 -23.46
CA GLU A 674 4.37 -6.28 -23.91
C GLU A 674 4.70 -4.92 -23.27
N LEU A 675 5.04 -4.92 -21.98
CA LEU A 675 5.43 -3.70 -21.28
C LEU A 675 6.65 -3.02 -21.94
N LEU A 676 7.58 -3.80 -22.48
CA LEU A 676 8.77 -3.30 -23.13
C LEU A 676 8.49 -2.56 -24.45
N THR A 677 7.37 -2.88 -25.10
CA THR A 677 6.95 -2.19 -26.34
C THR A 677 6.77 -0.69 -26.09
N ALA A 678 6.18 -0.29 -24.97
CA ALA A 678 6.02 1.11 -24.61
C ALA A 678 7.38 1.82 -24.43
N PHE A 679 8.37 1.15 -23.85
CA PHE A 679 9.73 1.69 -23.75
C PHE A 679 10.39 1.89 -25.13
N GLY A 680 10.14 1.00 -26.08
CA GLY A 680 10.63 1.13 -27.46
C GLY A 680 9.94 2.28 -28.23
N GLU A 681 8.62 2.38 -28.13
CA GLU A 681 7.83 3.45 -28.74
C GLU A 681 8.20 4.83 -28.19
N PHE A 682 8.38 4.92 -26.89
CA PHE A 682 8.81 6.14 -26.19
C PHE A 682 10.29 6.49 -26.50
N LYS A 683 11.09 5.53 -26.99
CA LYS A 683 12.54 5.62 -27.14
C LYS A 683 13.25 5.93 -25.82
N TYR A 684 12.96 5.11 -24.81
CA TYR A 684 13.59 5.26 -23.49
C TYR A 684 15.12 5.42 -23.62
N PRO A 685 15.72 6.47 -23.01
CA PRO A 685 17.06 6.90 -23.38
C PRO A 685 18.20 6.07 -22.78
N ASN A 686 17.98 5.41 -21.62
CA ASN A 686 19.02 4.76 -20.83
C ASN A 686 18.95 3.22 -20.97
N ASP A 687 19.80 2.49 -20.25
CA ASP A 687 19.84 1.03 -20.30
C ASP A 687 18.63 0.40 -19.61
N ILE A 688 18.22 -0.77 -20.11
CA ILE A 688 17.05 -1.50 -19.61
C ILE A 688 17.41 -2.96 -19.35
N GLY A 689 17.00 -3.50 -18.20
CA GLY A 689 17.03 -4.91 -17.85
C GLY A 689 15.62 -5.48 -17.71
N PRO A 690 15.01 -5.95 -18.82
CA PRO A 690 13.71 -6.62 -18.73
C PRO A 690 13.87 -8.01 -18.12
N GLY A 691 13.02 -8.37 -17.15
CA GLY A 691 13.02 -9.68 -16.50
C GLY A 691 12.71 -10.80 -17.48
N VAL A 692 13.49 -11.87 -17.45
CA VAL A 692 13.41 -12.97 -18.41
C VAL A 692 12.80 -14.26 -17.85
N TYR A 693 12.49 -14.29 -16.55
CA TYR A 693 11.68 -15.35 -15.96
C TYR A 693 10.97 -14.89 -14.68
N ASP A 694 9.80 -15.52 -14.43
CA ASP A 694 8.96 -15.23 -13.28
C ASP A 694 9.53 -15.88 -12.01
N ILE A 695 9.84 -15.05 -11.03
CA ILE A 695 10.35 -15.50 -9.72
C ILE A 695 9.24 -15.90 -8.74
N HIS A 696 7.98 -15.65 -9.04
CA HIS A 696 6.85 -15.94 -8.14
C HIS A 696 6.44 -17.41 -8.18
N SER A 697 6.92 -18.15 -9.18
CA SER A 697 6.73 -19.59 -9.31
C SER A 697 8.04 -20.35 -9.03
N PRO A 698 8.00 -21.51 -8.33
CA PRO A 698 9.17 -22.38 -8.19
C PRO A 698 9.51 -23.14 -9.50
N ARG A 699 8.69 -23.01 -10.53
CA ARG A 699 8.90 -23.62 -11.83
C ARG A 699 10.19 -23.11 -12.47
N VAL A 700 11.01 -24.03 -12.96
CA VAL A 700 12.19 -23.68 -13.75
C VAL A 700 11.75 -23.46 -15.21
N PRO A 701 12.02 -22.30 -15.81
CA PRO A 701 11.69 -22.06 -17.23
C PRO A 701 12.57 -22.93 -18.12
N THR A 702 12.11 -23.19 -19.32
CA THR A 702 12.93 -23.81 -20.36
C THR A 702 13.86 -22.77 -21.01
N GLU A 703 14.98 -23.22 -21.58
CA GLU A 703 15.86 -22.34 -22.35
C GLU A 703 15.11 -21.67 -23.53
N ALA A 704 14.18 -22.38 -24.16
CA ALA A 704 13.37 -21.85 -25.25
C ALA A 704 12.46 -20.69 -24.80
N GLU A 705 11.89 -20.76 -23.60
CA GLU A 705 11.06 -19.67 -23.04
C GLU A 705 11.91 -18.42 -22.77
N VAL A 706 13.04 -18.57 -22.11
CA VAL A 706 13.96 -17.45 -21.83
C VAL A 706 14.52 -16.85 -23.11
N GLU A 707 14.91 -17.68 -24.07
CA GLU A 707 15.40 -17.24 -25.37
C GLU A 707 14.34 -16.44 -26.14
N HIS A 708 13.10 -16.92 -26.13
CA HIS A 708 11.97 -16.22 -26.75
C HIS A 708 11.82 -14.80 -26.21
N LEU A 709 11.83 -14.64 -24.87
CA LEU A 709 11.72 -13.34 -24.22
C LEU A 709 12.90 -12.40 -24.55
N LEU A 710 14.13 -12.93 -24.54
CA LEU A 710 15.31 -12.13 -24.86
C LEU A 710 15.33 -11.70 -26.33
N ARG A 711 14.93 -12.56 -27.26
CA ARG A 711 14.83 -12.19 -28.69
C ARG A 711 13.78 -11.10 -28.92
N LYS A 712 12.62 -11.18 -28.25
CA LYS A 712 11.64 -10.10 -28.27
C LYS A 712 12.21 -8.78 -27.74
N ALA A 713 12.97 -8.83 -26.65
CA ALA A 713 13.61 -7.63 -26.11
C ALA A 713 14.60 -7.00 -27.09
N ILE A 714 15.40 -7.81 -27.78
CA ILE A 714 16.36 -7.35 -28.79
C ILE A 714 15.67 -6.69 -30.01
N GLU A 715 14.46 -7.12 -30.35
CA GLU A 715 13.66 -6.50 -31.42
C GLU A 715 13.19 -5.08 -31.07
N VAL A 716 13.02 -4.78 -29.79
CA VAL A 716 12.43 -3.52 -29.29
C VAL A 716 13.49 -2.53 -28.85
N VAL A 717 14.58 -3.01 -28.23
CA VAL A 717 15.65 -2.18 -27.64
C VAL A 717 16.99 -2.59 -28.24
N PRO A 718 17.87 -1.63 -28.61
CA PRO A 718 19.23 -1.93 -29.06
C PRO A 718 19.96 -2.85 -28.08
N VAL A 719 20.57 -3.89 -28.57
CA VAL A 719 21.21 -4.94 -27.77
C VAL A 719 22.32 -4.41 -26.84
N GLU A 720 22.97 -3.32 -27.23
CA GLU A 720 24.02 -2.64 -26.46
C GLU A 720 23.49 -1.99 -25.18
N ARG A 721 22.17 -1.85 -25.08
CA ARG A 721 21.46 -1.23 -23.95
C ARG A 721 20.67 -2.22 -23.11
N LEU A 722 20.71 -3.51 -23.49
CA LEU A 722 19.97 -4.55 -22.79
C LEU A 722 20.80 -5.24 -21.72
N TRP A 723 20.23 -5.36 -20.52
CA TRP A 723 20.70 -6.21 -19.44
C TRP A 723 19.85 -7.46 -19.33
N VAL A 724 20.38 -8.51 -18.70
CA VAL A 724 19.69 -9.78 -18.46
C VAL A 724 19.59 -10.04 -16.96
N ASN A 725 18.39 -10.19 -16.47
CA ASN A 725 18.10 -10.39 -15.06
C ASN A 725 16.77 -11.14 -14.85
N PRO A 726 16.54 -11.71 -13.65
CA PRO A 726 15.21 -12.16 -13.25
C PRO A 726 14.20 -11.01 -13.17
N ASP A 727 12.91 -11.33 -13.09
CA ASP A 727 11.85 -10.32 -12.91
C ASP A 727 12.02 -9.50 -11.63
N CYS A 728 12.36 -10.14 -10.52
CA CYS A 728 12.50 -9.49 -9.21
C CYS A 728 13.49 -10.24 -8.31
N GLY A 729 13.61 -9.82 -7.05
CA GLY A 729 14.45 -10.47 -6.05
C GLY A 729 14.00 -11.91 -5.70
N LEU A 730 14.94 -12.75 -5.30
CA LEU A 730 14.77 -14.20 -5.14
C LEU A 730 14.42 -14.61 -3.71
N LYS A 731 14.08 -13.66 -2.84
CA LYS A 731 13.85 -13.85 -1.41
C LYS A 731 12.89 -14.98 -1.06
N THR A 732 11.85 -15.17 -1.86
CA THR A 732 10.76 -16.13 -1.60
C THR A 732 11.00 -17.50 -2.21
N ARG A 733 12.12 -17.68 -2.92
CA ARG A 733 12.50 -18.95 -3.58
C ARG A 733 13.35 -19.82 -2.63
N GLY A 734 13.45 -21.10 -2.95
CA GLY A 734 14.43 -21.98 -2.36
C GLY A 734 15.73 -21.99 -3.18
N TRP A 735 16.83 -22.43 -2.59
CA TRP A 735 18.13 -22.48 -3.26
C TRP A 735 18.14 -23.38 -4.49
N LYS A 736 17.46 -24.52 -4.45
CA LYS A 736 17.47 -25.48 -5.55
C LYS A 736 16.93 -24.86 -6.84
N GLU A 737 15.68 -24.39 -6.79
CA GLU A 737 15.05 -23.78 -7.97
C GLU A 737 15.74 -22.48 -8.38
N THR A 738 16.27 -21.72 -7.43
CA THR A 738 17.02 -20.47 -7.73
C THR A 738 18.22 -20.75 -8.61
N LEU A 739 19.03 -21.74 -8.25
CA LEU A 739 20.23 -22.09 -9.04
C LEU A 739 19.87 -22.66 -10.41
N GLU A 740 18.83 -23.52 -10.48
CA GLU A 740 18.34 -24.07 -11.74
C GLU A 740 17.80 -22.97 -12.67
N GLN A 741 16.99 -22.04 -12.16
CA GLN A 741 16.44 -20.92 -12.91
C GLN A 741 17.54 -19.98 -13.43
N LEU A 742 18.49 -19.59 -12.60
CA LEU A 742 19.62 -18.76 -13.00
C LEU A 742 20.54 -19.47 -13.99
N GLN A 743 20.73 -20.78 -13.89
CA GLN A 743 21.53 -21.54 -14.85
C GLN A 743 20.90 -21.49 -16.25
N VAL A 744 19.57 -21.63 -16.36
CA VAL A 744 18.85 -21.52 -17.63
C VAL A 744 19.04 -20.12 -18.23
N MET A 745 18.89 -19.07 -17.40
CA MET A 745 19.12 -17.69 -17.83
C MET A 745 20.55 -17.51 -18.40
N MET A 746 21.55 -18.03 -17.70
CA MET A 746 22.95 -17.90 -18.14
C MET A 746 23.26 -18.70 -19.39
N ASN A 747 22.75 -19.93 -19.52
CA ASN A 747 22.92 -20.74 -20.71
C ASN A 747 22.42 -20.01 -21.97
N VAL A 748 21.22 -19.44 -21.89
CA VAL A 748 20.63 -18.68 -23.00
C VAL A 748 21.41 -17.41 -23.29
N THR A 749 21.85 -16.70 -22.26
CA THR A 749 22.66 -15.48 -22.44
C THR A 749 23.98 -15.78 -23.15
N HIS A 750 24.71 -16.81 -22.74
CA HIS A 750 25.94 -17.22 -23.39
C HIS A 750 25.72 -17.63 -24.85
N LYS A 751 24.64 -18.36 -25.12
CA LYS A 751 24.25 -18.72 -26.49
C LYS A 751 24.05 -17.49 -27.37
N LEU A 752 23.24 -16.52 -26.89
CA LEU A 752 22.96 -15.30 -27.65
C LEU A 752 24.18 -14.41 -27.82
N ARG A 753 25.04 -14.30 -26.81
CA ARG A 753 26.33 -13.59 -26.94
C ARG A 753 27.20 -14.18 -28.04
N ALA A 754 27.27 -15.52 -28.11
CA ALA A 754 28.05 -16.19 -29.16
C ALA A 754 27.47 -16.02 -30.56
N GLU A 755 26.14 -15.88 -30.68
CA GLU A 755 25.47 -15.57 -31.95
C GLU A 755 25.73 -14.12 -32.39
N LEU A 756 25.62 -13.16 -31.45
CA LEU A 756 25.76 -11.71 -31.70
C LEU A 756 27.21 -11.28 -31.96
N ALA A 757 28.18 -12.09 -31.54
CA ALA A 757 29.60 -11.84 -31.79
C ALA A 757 30.06 -12.25 -33.20
N LYS A 758 29.22 -12.91 -33.98
CA LYS A 758 29.46 -13.31 -35.39
C LYS A 758 28.96 -12.24 -36.35
#